data_ef6238a680ef5418789c28421fa6aef6
#
_entry.id   ef6238a680ef5418789c28421fa6aef6
#
_cell.length_a   1.000
_cell.length_b   1.000
_cell.length_c   1.000
_cell.angle_alpha   90.00
_cell.angle_beta   90.00
_cell.angle_gamma   90.00
#
_symmetry.space_group_name_H-M   'P 1'
#
loop_
_entity.id
_entity.type
_entity.pdbx_description
1 polymer ?
#
loop_
_entity_poly.entity_id
_entity_poly.type
_entity_poly.pdbx_seq_one_letter_code
_entity_poly.pdbx_strand_id
1 'polypeptide(L)'
;MRANRGVLLAGAALLALVTTEAACAQDRGTQTYDIAEQDLKYALSAVARQAGLELVVRSEAIQGKRAIALHGNYTPREAIEKLLHDSGLRAEIRDGTIFVSEIAASPPTSISKAETSSEILVTGSRVRGAPVASPSISITHADMVNAGQTRMADVVRDIPQNFGGGTNPGIGFAVPESKGNSLGSASSINLRGLGSDATLTLLNGHRLTYNAADQGIDISAIPITAVERIEIVADGASALYGSDAVGGVANIILRSDYDGLGISARIAGSTEGGGFQQQYGATAGQVWNSGGVIVAYEFERDNALMGRHRNYTKDRPALTLFPSIKRHNVLVSAHQELSSSLTLSVDAIYNRRRTERSYASTSDPDFQVAGNYRRDKSGAYAIAPELAWDLGATRLTLSVMYGVDRTHYLANVYRGGSLIFQSAGCYCNKAQAVELSGETPLFILGGGDARIAYGAGYRNNDLHGFRTLGAAQDIRASQDSYYGFAELNLPLIGPQDELSFLHRLNLSAAVRYEDYPGIDRIATPKLGLILAPTQDFEIKASWGKSFKAPTLYQGYSDKGAVVDAAIYYGGDSYPSSAQVLEVTGGNPNLKPERASTWTVTFAAHPVAVPNLRFEISYFKVHYRDRVLQPVTYLSQALSNAAYADQVSFDPSVADQQAALADALFYDYSPAGYDPAAVVAIVTNNYQNIARQVVQGVDGSLRYQADVGAAGRLLFKASASYLESRQQSSPLQPSAALAGNIFNPPHLRGRFGVTWENGPFTAALNGNYIGPVKDIRTAPSVRVGSMTTFDINLRYEWGPGNETLSGLSIGLLVQNALNTRPDLIDSPRLYQAPYDSTNYSPFGRVLAVSVAKKW
;
A
#
# COMPACT_ATOMS: atom_id res chain seq x y z
N MET A 1 -2.56 35.13 16.14
CA MET A 1 -3.72 34.81 17.02
C MET A 1 -4.99 35.35 16.40
N ARG A 2 -5.97 34.57 16.11
CA ARG A 2 -7.25 34.72 15.39
C ARG A 2 -7.23 34.08 13.99
N ALA A 3 -7.59 32.78 13.97
CA ALA A 3 -8.31 32.06 12.93
C ALA A 3 -8.36 30.58 13.26
N ASN A 4 -9.21 30.13 14.18
CA ASN A 4 -9.47 28.72 14.45
C ASN A 4 -10.85 28.49 15.14
N ARG A 5 -11.89 29.18 14.64
CA ARG A 5 -13.26 28.95 15.12
C ARG A 5 -14.26 28.52 14.05
N GLY A 6 -13.82 28.34 12.81
CA GLY A 6 -14.72 28.02 11.68
C GLY A 6 -14.94 26.53 11.37
N VAL A 7 -14.11 25.62 11.88
CA VAL A 7 -14.14 24.20 11.48
C VAL A 7 -14.97 23.31 12.42
N LEU A 8 -15.29 23.78 13.61
CA LEU A 8 -16.06 23.00 14.60
C LEU A 8 -17.59 23.11 14.44
N LEU A 9 -18.08 24.02 13.59
CA LEU A 9 -19.52 24.21 13.37
C LEU A 9 -20.08 23.43 12.17
N ALA A 10 -19.24 22.94 11.28
CA ALA A 10 -19.68 22.11 10.14
C ALA A 10 -19.92 20.63 10.53
N GLY A 11 -19.32 20.14 11.61
CA GLY A 11 -19.52 18.78 12.11
C GLY A 11 -20.81 18.56 12.90
N ALA A 12 -21.39 19.64 13.46
CA ALA A 12 -22.59 19.54 14.28
C ALA A 12 -23.89 19.63 13.45
N ALA A 13 -23.83 20.12 12.22
CA ALA A 13 -25.01 20.24 11.36
C ALA A 13 -25.38 18.94 10.61
N LEU A 14 -24.45 17.97 10.53
CA LEU A 14 -24.74 16.65 9.91
C LEU A 14 -25.32 15.63 10.90
N LEU A 15 -25.28 15.87 12.19
CA LEU A 15 -25.87 14.96 13.21
C LEU A 15 -27.33 15.27 13.57
N ALA A 16 -27.88 16.35 13.06
CA ALA A 16 -29.24 16.78 13.40
C ALA A 16 -30.35 16.36 12.40
N LEU A 17 -30.01 15.57 11.38
CA LEU A 17 -30.97 15.15 10.34
C LEU A 17 -31.34 13.66 10.33
N VAL A 18 -31.01 12.91 11.39
CA VAL A 18 -31.38 11.50 11.54
C VAL A 18 -32.19 11.31 12.81
N THR A 19 -33.34 11.98 12.90
CA THR A 19 -34.43 11.57 13.77
C THR A 19 -35.73 11.65 13.00
N THR A 20 -35.98 10.65 12.13
CA THR A 20 -37.34 10.31 11.70
C THR A 20 -37.52 8.82 11.93
N GLU A 21 -38.37 8.58 12.90
CA GLU A 21 -39.16 7.41 13.25
C GLU A 21 -38.91 6.10 12.48
N ALA A 22 -38.37 5.09 13.20
CA ALA A 22 -38.53 3.69 12.84
C ALA A 22 -40.02 3.35 12.81
N ALA A 23 -40.57 3.23 11.61
CA ALA A 23 -41.86 2.61 11.42
C ALA A 23 -41.75 1.11 11.75
N CYS A 24 -42.27 0.71 12.89
CA CYS A 24 -42.45 -0.67 13.26
C CYS A 24 -43.16 -1.42 12.14
N ALA A 25 -42.59 -2.53 11.70
CA ALA A 25 -43.32 -3.53 10.91
C ALA A 25 -44.53 -3.98 11.76
N GLN A 26 -45.72 -3.56 11.37
CA GLN A 26 -46.97 -4.01 12.00
C GLN A 26 -47.09 -5.51 11.74
N ASP A 27 -46.98 -6.30 12.81
CA ASP A 27 -47.47 -7.66 12.87
C ASP A 27 -49.00 -7.60 12.61
N ARG A 28 -49.43 -7.92 11.37
CA ARG A 28 -50.83 -7.95 11.01
C ARG A 28 -51.44 -9.09 11.78
N GLY A 29 -52.48 -8.81 12.57
CA GLY A 29 -53.15 -9.75 13.45
C GLY A 29 -53.58 -11.05 12.77
N THR A 30 -53.89 -12.08 13.54
CA THR A 30 -54.37 -13.38 13.08
C THR A 30 -55.66 -13.23 12.24
N GLN A 31 -55.75 -13.97 11.14
CA GLN A 31 -56.93 -14.07 10.24
C GLN A 31 -57.39 -15.51 10.16
N THR A 32 -58.67 -15.73 9.93
CA THR A 32 -59.23 -17.08 9.77
C THR A 32 -59.03 -17.53 8.33
N TYR A 33 -58.22 -18.57 8.13
CA TYR A 33 -58.02 -19.20 6.82
C TYR A 33 -58.85 -20.50 6.74
N ASP A 34 -59.52 -20.69 5.60
CA ASP A 34 -60.28 -21.91 5.25
C ASP A 34 -59.91 -22.27 3.81
N ILE A 35 -58.78 -22.97 3.64
CA ILE A 35 -58.21 -23.34 2.34
C ILE A 35 -58.15 -24.85 2.25
N ALA A 36 -58.95 -25.43 1.34
CA ALA A 36 -58.94 -26.87 1.08
C ALA A 36 -57.62 -27.32 0.42
N GLU A 37 -57.28 -28.59 0.55
CA GLU A 37 -56.16 -29.21 -0.15
C GLU A 37 -56.22 -28.95 -1.66
N GLN A 38 -55.23 -28.30 -2.19
CA GLN A 38 -55.16 -27.89 -3.60
C GLN A 38 -53.72 -27.73 -4.09
N ASP A 39 -53.52 -27.31 -5.33
CA ASP A 39 -52.24 -26.96 -5.89
C ASP A 39 -51.60 -25.81 -5.06
N LEU A 40 -50.33 -25.95 -4.72
CA LEU A 40 -49.59 -25.00 -3.86
C LEU A 40 -49.67 -23.57 -4.38
N LYS A 41 -49.66 -23.38 -5.69
CA LYS A 41 -49.77 -22.04 -6.33
C LYS A 41 -51.09 -21.35 -5.91
N TYR A 42 -52.21 -22.09 -5.95
CA TYR A 42 -53.52 -21.53 -5.64
C TYR A 42 -53.68 -21.30 -4.13
N ALA A 43 -53.15 -22.20 -3.30
CA ALA A 43 -53.19 -22.05 -1.85
C ALA A 43 -52.38 -20.81 -1.39
N LEU A 44 -51.18 -20.62 -1.88
CA LEU A 44 -50.34 -19.43 -1.58
C LEU A 44 -50.99 -18.13 -2.09
N SER A 45 -51.57 -18.16 -3.30
CA SER A 45 -52.31 -17.00 -3.84
C SER A 45 -53.54 -16.65 -3.03
N ALA A 46 -54.23 -17.65 -2.44
CA ALA A 46 -55.39 -17.42 -1.56
C ALA A 46 -54.96 -16.73 -0.25
N VAL A 47 -53.88 -17.20 0.39
CA VAL A 47 -53.32 -16.55 1.59
C VAL A 47 -52.86 -15.14 1.28
N ALA A 48 -52.10 -14.93 0.19
CA ALA A 48 -51.61 -13.62 -0.20
C ALA A 48 -52.75 -12.62 -0.43
N ARG A 49 -53.79 -13.03 -1.16
CA ARG A 49 -54.98 -12.19 -1.44
C ARG A 49 -55.74 -11.84 -0.16
N GLN A 50 -55.96 -12.83 0.72
CA GLN A 50 -56.69 -12.60 1.97
C GLN A 50 -55.90 -11.71 2.93
N ALA A 51 -54.58 -11.84 2.95
CA ALA A 51 -53.67 -11.01 3.76
C ALA A 51 -53.40 -9.63 3.15
N GLY A 52 -53.82 -9.35 1.90
CA GLY A 52 -53.47 -8.11 1.19
C GLY A 52 -51.98 -7.98 0.91
N LEU A 53 -51.31 -9.11 0.56
CA LEU A 53 -49.91 -9.21 0.23
C LEU A 53 -49.74 -9.57 -1.24
N GLU A 54 -48.65 -9.13 -1.85
CA GLU A 54 -48.24 -9.60 -3.18
C GLU A 54 -47.49 -10.93 -3.08
N LEU A 55 -47.58 -11.79 -4.10
CA LEU A 55 -46.87 -13.07 -4.15
C LEU A 55 -45.91 -13.11 -5.33
N VAL A 56 -44.64 -13.26 -5.03
CA VAL A 56 -43.58 -13.47 -6.00
C VAL A 56 -42.98 -14.86 -5.81
N VAL A 57 -43.13 -15.70 -6.83
CA VAL A 57 -42.61 -17.06 -6.83
C VAL A 57 -42.26 -17.47 -8.26
N ARG A 58 -41.13 -18.21 -8.43
CA ARG A 58 -40.79 -18.80 -9.73
C ARG A 58 -41.75 -19.95 -10.05
N SER A 59 -42.35 -19.92 -11.23
CA SER A 59 -43.33 -20.92 -11.66
C SER A 59 -42.77 -22.33 -11.61
N GLU A 60 -41.48 -22.51 -11.93
CA GLU A 60 -40.81 -23.81 -11.92
C GLU A 60 -40.66 -24.38 -10.49
N ALA A 61 -40.50 -23.54 -9.48
CA ALA A 61 -40.30 -23.95 -8.08
C ALA A 61 -41.56 -24.57 -7.43
N ILE A 62 -42.77 -24.20 -7.89
CA ILE A 62 -44.04 -24.61 -7.32
C ILE A 62 -44.81 -25.54 -8.24
N GLN A 63 -44.35 -25.80 -9.46
CA GLN A 63 -45.05 -26.64 -10.43
C GLN A 63 -45.18 -28.09 -9.92
N GLY A 64 -46.42 -28.62 -9.92
CA GLY A 64 -46.73 -29.99 -9.48
C GLY A 64 -46.68 -30.20 -7.95
N LYS A 65 -46.47 -29.15 -7.14
CA LYS A 65 -46.52 -29.25 -5.67
C LYS A 65 -47.97 -29.00 -5.16
N ARG A 66 -48.38 -29.77 -4.14
CA ARG A 66 -49.72 -29.65 -3.51
C ARG A 66 -49.56 -29.09 -2.10
N ALA A 67 -50.48 -28.24 -1.69
CA ALA A 67 -50.58 -27.70 -0.34
C ALA A 67 -51.61 -28.53 0.45
N ILE A 68 -51.32 -28.80 1.71
CA ILE A 68 -52.25 -29.40 2.67
C ILE A 68 -53.41 -28.43 2.96
N ALA A 69 -54.52 -28.92 3.42
CA ALA A 69 -55.65 -28.10 3.86
C ALA A 69 -55.23 -27.22 5.06
N LEU A 70 -55.61 -25.95 5.03
CA LEU A 70 -55.30 -24.96 6.08
C LEU A 70 -56.60 -24.41 6.66
N HIS A 71 -56.96 -24.83 7.88
CA HIS A 71 -58.14 -24.36 8.61
C HIS A 71 -57.73 -23.78 9.97
N GLY A 72 -58.14 -22.56 10.28
CA GLY A 72 -57.91 -21.94 11.59
C GLY A 72 -57.44 -20.50 11.53
N ASN A 73 -57.13 -19.95 12.69
CA ASN A 73 -56.65 -18.55 12.84
C ASN A 73 -55.11 -18.54 12.86
N TYR A 74 -54.53 -17.88 11.89
CA TYR A 74 -53.06 -17.77 11.72
C TYR A 74 -52.67 -16.34 11.35
N THR A 75 -51.51 -15.94 11.69
CA THR A 75 -50.87 -14.79 11.02
C THR A 75 -50.53 -15.15 9.56
N PRO A 76 -50.44 -14.20 8.63
CA PRO A 76 -50.02 -14.47 7.25
C PRO A 76 -48.76 -15.29 7.13
N ARG A 77 -47.79 -15.07 8.01
CA ARG A 77 -46.51 -15.78 8.06
C ARG A 77 -46.72 -17.26 8.44
N GLU A 78 -47.43 -17.51 9.52
CA GLU A 78 -47.74 -18.88 9.98
C GLU A 78 -48.56 -19.68 8.94
N ALA A 79 -49.54 -19.02 8.28
CA ALA A 79 -50.34 -19.62 7.23
C ALA A 79 -49.46 -20.10 6.05
N ILE A 80 -48.52 -19.26 5.61
CA ILE A 80 -47.58 -19.55 4.53
C ILE A 80 -46.60 -20.65 4.94
N GLU A 81 -46.02 -20.59 6.13
CA GLU A 81 -45.10 -21.61 6.64
C GLU A 81 -45.74 -22.99 6.71
N LYS A 82 -47.02 -23.04 7.11
CA LYS A 82 -47.81 -24.32 7.11
C LYS A 82 -48.06 -24.86 5.70
N LEU A 83 -48.39 -23.99 4.73
CA LEU A 83 -48.64 -24.41 3.34
C LEU A 83 -47.33 -24.86 2.66
N LEU A 84 -46.16 -24.36 3.08
CA LEU A 84 -44.88 -24.73 2.56
C LEU A 84 -44.23 -25.92 3.28
N HIS A 85 -44.83 -26.41 4.37
CA HIS A 85 -44.31 -27.57 5.11
C HIS A 85 -44.21 -28.79 4.17
N ASP A 86 -43.08 -29.47 4.17
CA ASP A 86 -42.71 -30.58 3.30
C ASP A 86 -42.63 -30.28 1.79
N SER A 87 -42.74 -29.00 1.39
CA SER A 87 -42.65 -28.62 -0.04
C SER A 87 -41.20 -28.45 -0.52
N GLY A 88 -40.21 -28.38 0.41
CA GLY A 88 -38.83 -28.01 0.07
C GLY A 88 -38.66 -26.52 -0.27
N LEU A 89 -39.69 -25.70 0.08
CA LEU A 89 -39.69 -24.26 -0.17
C LEU A 89 -39.76 -23.49 1.15
N ARG A 90 -39.23 -22.28 1.16
CA ARG A 90 -39.42 -21.30 2.25
C ARG A 90 -40.00 -20.01 1.70
N ALA A 91 -40.68 -19.25 2.54
CA ALA A 91 -41.14 -17.91 2.21
C ALA A 91 -40.56 -16.87 3.14
N GLU A 92 -40.40 -15.67 2.62
CA GLU A 92 -40.03 -14.48 3.34
C GLU A 92 -41.01 -13.37 2.98
N ILE A 93 -41.48 -12.62 3.98
CA ILE A 93 -42.37 -11.48 3.75
C ILE A 93 -41.59 -10.22 3.98
N ARG A 94 -41.45 -9.41 2.91
CA ARG A 94 -40.78 -8.10 2.93
C ARG A 94 -41.68 -7.08 2.24
N ASP A 95 -41.83 -5.92 2.82
CA ASP A 95 -42.54 -4.76 2.24
C ASP A 95 -43.90 -5.08 1.62
N GLY A 96 -44.68 -5.96 2.28
CA GLY A 96 -45.99 -6.36 1.78
C GLY A 96 -45.98 -7.41 0.66
N THR A 97 -44.81 -8.00 0.35
CA THR A 97 -44.65 -9.03 -0.69
C THR A 97 -44.11 -10.35 -0.09
N ILE A 98 -44.69 -11.48 -0.48
CA ILE A 98 -44.25 -12.83 -0.15
C ILE A 98 -43.31 -13.33 -1.22
N PHE A 99 -42.06 -13.59 -0.86
CA PHE A 99 -41.07 -14.23 -1.74
C PHE A 99 -40.95 -15.70 -1.38
N VAL A 100 -41.18 -16.60 -2.34
CA VAL A 100 -41.05 -18.05 -2.15
C VAL A 100 -39.85 -18.57 -2.94
N SER A 101 -38.93 -19.29 -2.26
CA SER A 101 -37.71 -19.86 -2.83
C SER A 101 -37.51 -21.31 -2.38
N GLU A 102 -36.72 -22.10 -3.13
CA GLU A 102 -36.37 -23.48 -2.78
C GLU A 102 -35.45 -23.50 -1.55
N ILE A 103 -35.67 -24.50 -0.66
CA ILE A 103 -34.72 -24.80 0.42
C ILE A 103 -33.57 -25.58 -0.22
N ALA A 104 -32.47 -24.95 -0.52
CA ALA A 104 -31.24 -25.65 -0.90
C ALA A 104 -30.85 -26.60 0.25
N ALA A 105 -30.62 -27.88 -0.05
CA ALA A 105 -30.11 -28.86 0.91
C ALA A 105 -28.78 -28.34 1.52
N SER A 106 -28.80 -28.07 2.82
CA SER A 106 -27.66 -27.48 3.53
C SER A 106 -26.57 -28.53 3.72
N PRO A 107 -25.30 -28.21 3.32
CA PRO A 107 -24.17 -28.75 4.01
C PRO A 107 -23.97 -27.99 5.34
N PRO A 108 -23.25 -28.54 6.35
CA PRO A 108 -23.23 -28.01 7.70
C PRO A 108 -22.56 -26.62 7.79
N THR A 109 -23.16 -25.83 8.62
CA THR A 109 -22.95 -24.44 9.01
C THR A 109 -21.51 -24.01 9.20
N SER A 110 -21.05 -23.14 8.37
CA SER A 110 -20.33 -21.90 8.60
C SER A 110 -19.88 -21.32 7.25
N ILE A 111 -20.79 -20.63 6.57
CA ILE A 111 -20.43 -19.92 5.35
C ILE A 111 -20.64 -18.44 5.65
N SER A 112 -19.54 -17.72 5.66
CA SER A 112 -19.55 -16.32 5.28
C SER A 112 -20.52 -16.14 4.11
N LYS A 113 -21.43 -15.20 4.27
CA LYS A 113 -22.34 -14.69 3.24
C LYS A 113 -21.60 -14.69 1.90
N ALA A 114 -22.04 -15.54 0.96
CA ALA A 114 -21.52 -15.49 -0.40
C ALA A 114 -21.69 -14.07 -0.87
N GLU A 115 -20.55 -13.47 -1.22
CA GLU A 115 -20.48 -12.17 -1.85
C GLU A 115 -21.46 -12.18 -3.04
N THR A 116 -22.55 -11.45 -2.91
CA THR A 116 -23.22 -10.88 -4.07
C THR A 116 -22.11 -10.11 -4.77
N SER A 117 -21.71 -10.58 -5.93
CA SER A 117 -20.69 -9.97 -6.75
C SER A 117 -21.15 -8.56 -7.12
N SER A 118 -20.92 -7.57 -6.25
CA SER A 118 -20.65 -6.24 -6.75
C SER A 118 -19.50 -6.44 -7.74
N GLU A 119 -19.68 -6.06 -8.98
CA GLU A 119 -18.63 -6.15 -10.01
C GLU A 119 -17.38 -5.46 -9.47
N ILE A 120 -16.47 -6.25 -8.90
CA ILE A 120 -15.26 -5.77 -8.23
C ILE A 120 -14.35 -5.24 -9.31
N LEU A 121 -14.06 -3.95 -9.29
CA LEU A 121 -13.00 -3.38 -10.10
C LEU A 121 -11.66 -3.93 -9.55
N VAL A 122 -11.09 -4.90 -10.25
CA VAL A 122 -9.79 -5.48 -9.90
C VAL A 122 -8.70 -4.52 -10.37
N THR A 123 -7.77 -4.17 -9.50
CA THR A 123 -6.63 -3.32 -9.86
C THR A 123 -5.84 -3.95 -11.01
N GLY A 124 -5.58 -3.17 -12.07
CA GLY A 124 -4.90 -3.63 -13.29
C GLY A 124 -5.77 -3.63 -14.56
N SER A 125 -7.06 -3.28 -14.43
CA SER A 125 -7.97 -2.93 -15.52
C SER A 125 -8.87 -1.77 -15.10
N ARG A 126 -9.32 -0.96 -16.06
CA ARG A 126 -10.35 0.07 -15.91
C ARG A 126 -11.73 -0.46 -16.35
N VAL A 127 -11.76 -1.63 -16.94
CA VAL A 127 -12.99 -2.35 -17.32
C VAL A 127 -13.39 -3.26 -16.17
N ARG A 128 -14.57 -3.04 -15.58
CA ARG A 128 -15.08 -3.81 -14.44
C ARG A 128 -15.31 -5.26 -14.81
N GLY A 129 -14.91 -6.17 -13.93
CA GLY A 129 -15.03 -7.61 -14.13
C GLY A 129 -14.10 -8.19 -15.21
N ALA A 130 -13.31 -7.36 -15.91
CA ALA A 130 -12.37 -7.87 -16.89
C ALA A 130 -11.21 -8.62 -16.19
N PRO A 131 -10.79 -9.77 -16.73
CA PRO A 131 -9.65 -10.49 -16.21
C PRO A 131 -8.36 -9.72 -16.49
N VAL A 132 -7.43 -9.75 -15.52
CA VAL A 132 -6.17 -9.00 -15.60
C VAL A 132 -5.04 -9.89 -16.07
N ALA A 133 -4.38 -9.49 -17.17
CA ALA A 133 -3.24 -10.22 -17.74
C ALA A 133 -1.93 -10.04 -16.94
N SER A 134 -1.81 -8.98 -16.13
CA SER A 134 -0.66 -8.74 -15.28
C SER A 134 -0.71 -9.59 -14.00
N PRO A 135 0.45 -10.01 -13.43
CA PRO A 135 0.48 -10.70 -12.15
C PRO A 135 -0.08 -9.82 -11.03
N SER A 136 -0.96 -10.38 -10.23
CA SER A 136 -1.64 -9.66 -9.14
C SER A 136 -1.54 -10.41 -7.82
N ILE A 137 -1.39 -9.64 -6.73
CA ILE A 137 -1.35 -10.14 -5.35
C ILE A 137 -2.51 -9.48 -4.61
N SER A 138 -3.35 -10.28 -3.95
CA SER A 138 -4.40 -9.79 -3.07
C SER A 138 -4.14 -10.25 -1.65
N ILE A 139 -4.12 -9.30 -0.70
CA ILE A 139 -3.95 -9.53 0.74
C ILE A 139 -5.23 -9.06 1.41
N THR A 140 -6.06 -9.99 1.86
CA THR A 140 -7.34 -9.68 2.49
C THR A 140 -7.18 -9.24 3.94
N HIS A 141 -8.21 -8.60 4.51
CA HIS A 141 -8.25 -8.27 5.94
C HIS A 141 -8.06 -9.52 6.82
N ALA A 142 -8.67 -10.64 6.46
CA ALA A 142 -8.50 -11.91 7.17
C ALA A 142 -7.03 -12.39 7.15
N ASP A 143 -6.33 -12.22 6.02
CA ASP A 143 -4.91 -12.57 5.91
C ASP A 143 -4.05 -11.74 6.86
N MET A 144 -4.33 -10.43 6.98
CA MET A 144 -3.62 -9.51 7.88
C MET A 144 -3.85 -9.88 9.34
N VAL A 145 -5.12 -10.12 9.72
CA VAL A 145 -5.50 -10.51 11.09
C VAL A 145 -4.91 -11.87 11.47
N ASN A 146 -4.97 -12.86 10.57
CA ASN A 146 -4.42 -14.19 10.81
C ASN A 146 -2.89 -14.17 10.93
N ALA A 147 -2.22 -13.25 10.23
CA ALA A 147 -0.79 -13.02 10.41
C ALA A 147 -0.44 -12.21 11.68
N GLY A 148 -1.43 -11.73 12.45
CA GLY A 148 -1.24 -10.87 13.61
C GLY A 148 -0.78 -9.45 13.27
N GLN A 149 -0.92 -9.03 12.01
CA GLN A 149 -0.54 -7.70 11.55
C GLN A 149 -1.63 -6.70 11.92
N THR A 150 -1.24 -5.62 12.56
CA THR A 150 -2.16 -4.55 12.99
C THR A 150 -1.81 -3.19 12.39
N ARG A 151 -0.71 -3.10 11.63
CA ARG A 151 -0.23 -1.87 10.98
C ARG A 151 0.04 -2.12 9.50
N MET A 152 -0.35 -1.18 8.66
CA MET A 152 -0.13 -1.25 7.21
C MET A 152 1.36 -1.39 6.84
N ALA A 153 2.25 -0.70 7.57
CA ALA A 153 3.68 -0.79 7.37
C ALA A 153 4.25 -2.22 7.57
N ASP A 154 3.68 -2.98 8.52
CA ASP A 154 4.10 -4.38 8.76
C ASP A 154 3.59 -5.30 7.65
N VAL A 155 2.34 -5.11 7.18
CA VAL A 155 1.79 -5.86 6.05
C VAL A 155 2.67 -5.73 4.81
N VAL A 156 2.99 -4.50 4.43
CA VAL A 156 3.75 -4.21 3.21
C VAL A 156 5.19 -4.69 3.30
N ARG A 157 5.82 -4.59 4.48
CA ARG A 157 7.19 -5.08 4.68
C ARG A 157 7.32 -6.59 4.44
N ASP A 158 6.28 -7.35 4.73
CA ASP A 158 6.25 -8.81 4.60
C ASP A 158 6.01 -9.30 3.16
N ILE A 159 5.71 -8.41 2.21
CA ILE A 159 5.51 -8.75 0.80
C ILE A 159 6.88 -9.00 0.14
N PRO A 160 7.15 -10.19 -0.45
CA PRO A 160 8.46 -10.49 -1.04
C PRO A 160 8.86 -9.56 -2.18
N GLN A 161 7.91 -9.08 -2.98
CA GLN A 161 8.12 -8.13 -4.08
C GLN A 161 8.40 -6.70 -3.62
N ASN A 162 8.11 -6.38 -2.35
CA ASN A 162 8.36 -5.06 -1.78
C ASN A 162 9.74 -5.00 -1.14
N PHE A 163 10.54 -3.99 -1.49
CA PHE A 163 11.83 -3.73 -0.86
C PHE A 163 11.68 -2.70 0.27
N GLY A 164 12.22 -3.02 1.45
CA GLY A 164 12.15 -2.13 2.62
C GLY A 164 12.95 -0.84 2.51
N GLY A 165 13.89 -0.77 1.58
CA GLY A 165 14.65 0.44 1.27
C GLY A 165 13.80 1.52 0.62
N GLY A 166 14.07 2.76 0.95
CA GLY A 166 13.27 3.90 0.54
C GLY A 166 12.71 4.59 1.77
N THR A 167 11.41 4.48 2.03
CA THR A 167 10.77 5.14 3.17
C THR A 167 10.21 4.13 4.15
N ASN A 168 10.92 3.90 5.25
CA ASN A 168 10.37 3.28 6.44
C ASN A 168 11.09 3.83 7.70
N PRO A 169 10.44 3.87 8.87
CA PRO A 169 11.02 4.47 10.07
C PRO A 169 12.31 3.80 10.57
N GLY A 170 12.53 2.51 10.24
CA GLY A 170 13.67 1.73 10.72
C GLY A 170 14.96 1.92 9.94
N ILE A 171 14.96 2.67 8.83
CA ILE A 171 16.17 2.91 8.05
C ILE A 171 17.10 3.84 8.80
N GLY A 172 18.37 3.41 8.91
CA GLY A 172 19.44 4.13 9.60
C GLY A 172 19.90 5.38 8.86
N PHE A 173 20.73 6.14 9.55
CA PHE A 173 21.36 7.34 9.00
C PHE A 173 22.46 6.97 7.99
N ALA A 174 22.66 7.82 6.97
CA ALA A 174 23.70 7.69 5.95
C ALA A 174 23.67 6.36 5.16
N VAL A 175 22.48 5.81 4.94
CA VAL A 175 22.28 4.74 3.97
C VAL A 175 22.27 5.37 2.57
N PRO A 176 23.08 4.92 1.61
CA PRO A 176 23.12 5.46 0.25
C PRO A 176 21.76 5.41 -0.44
N GLU A 177 21.44 6.38 -1.28
CA GLU A 177 20.14 6.57 -1.94
C GLU A 177 18.96 6.53 -0.97
N SER A 178 19.26 6.52 0.33
CA SER A 178 18.20 6.36 1.29
C SER A 178 17.54 7.68 1.50
N LYS A 179 16.34 7.64 1.20
CA LYS A 179 15.30 8.45 1.81
C LYS A 179 15.09 8.07 3.29
N GLY A 180 16.03 7.34 3.91
CA GLY A 180 16.01 6.92 5.33
C GLY A 180 16.14 8.06 6.32
N ASN A 181 16.61 9.20 5.84
CA ASN A 181 16.40 10.51 6.48
C ASN A 181 15.00 11.07 6.19
N SER A 182 14.10 10.25 5.69
CA SER A 182 12.73 10.66 5.41
C SER A 182 12.18 11.50 6.53
N LEU A 183 11.85 12.73 6.17
CA LEU A 183 11.19 13.66 7.05
C LEU A 183 9.80 13.09 7.41
N GLY A 184 9.51 13.05 8.71
CA GLY A 184 8.24 12.56 9.20
C GLY A 184 8.14 11.06 9.39
N SER A 185 9.11 10.23 9.01
CA SER A 185 9.10 8.77 9.21
C SER A 185 7.84 8.10 8.62
N ALA A 186 7.54 8.41 7.37
CA ALA A 186 6.49 7.75 6.59
C ALA A 186 6.88 6.31 6.24
N SER A 187 5.89 5.51 5.83
CA SER A 187 6.09 4.20 5.23
C SER A 187 5.48 4.17 3.84
N SER A 188 6.27 3.79 2.84
CA SER A 188 5.82 3.73 1.44
C SER A 188 6.11 2.36 0.83
N ILE A 189 5.39 2.03 -0.23
CA ILE A 189 5.61 0.81 -1.00
C ILE A 189 6.71 1.06 -2.04
N ASN A 190 7.62 0.09 -2.20
CA ASN A 190 8.71 0.12 -3.16
C ASN A 190 8.82 -1.23 -3.86
N LEU A 191 8.04 -1.43 -4.92
CA LEU A 191 8.01 -2.68 -5.65
C LEU A 191 9.32 -2.90 -6.42
N ARG A 192 9.89 -4.10 -6.23
CA ARG A 192 11.12 -4.56 -6.92
C ARG A 192 12.34 -3.63 -6.72
N GLY A 193 12.31 -2.75 -5.71
CA GLY A 193 13.40 -1.81 -5.45
C GLY A 193 13.56 -0.71 -6.50
N LEU A 194 12.53 -0.43 -7.29
CA LEU A 194 12.58 0.60 -8.32
C LEU A 194 12.41 2.03 -7.78
N GLY A 195 12.01 2.17 -6.53
CA GLY A 195 11.75 3.42 -5.83
C GLY A 195 10.30 3.54 -5.36
N SER A 196 10.11 4.18 -4.22
CA SER A 196 8.76 4.48 -3.72
C SER A 196 8.03 5.51 -4.59
N ASP A 197 8.78 6.37 -5.27
CA ASP A 197 8.34 7.35 -6.26
C ASP A 197 8.11 6.73 -7.66
N ALA A 198 8.50 5.46 -7.88
CA ALA A 198 8.22 4.67 -9.08
C ALA A 198 7.17 3.56 -8.83
N THR A 199 6.56 3.54 -7.65
CA THR A 199 5.47 2.64 -7.26
C THR A 199 4.22 3.45 -6.95
N LEU A 200 3.20 3.33 -7.78
CA LEU A 200 1.96 4.05 -7.56
C LEU A 200 1.14 3.43 -6.44
N THR A 201 0.83 4.19 -5.40
CA THR A 201 -0.06 3.78 -4.32
C THR A 201 -1.38 4.54 -4.41
N LEU A 202 -2.50 3.80 -4.35
CA LEU A 202 -3.86 4.31 -4.44
C LEU A 202 -4.66 3.95 -3.18
N LEU A 203 -5.68 4.75 -2.88
CA LEU A 203 -6.73 4.47 -1.91
C LEU A 203 -8.07 4.44 -2.66
N ASN A 204 -8.75 3.30 -2.73
CA ASN A 204 -9.96 3.10 -3.54
C ASN A 204 -9.81 3.62 -5.00
N GLY A 205 -8.62 3.47 -5.60
CA GLY A 205 -8.33 3.98 -6.94
C GLY A 205 -7.89 5.44 -7.01
N HIS A 206 -7.99 6.22 -5.93
CA HIS A 206 -7.60 7.62 -5.87
C HIS A 206 -6.11 7.78 -5.52
N ARG A 207 -5.42 8.68 -6.22
CA ARG A 207 -4.06 9.08 -5.85
C ARG A 207 -4.11 9.94 -4.59
N LEU A 208 -3.15 9.73 -3.68
CA LEU A 208 -2.97 10.59 -2.50
C LEU A 208 -1.85 11.62 -2.72
N THR A 209 -1.76 12.59 -1.81
CA THR A 209 -0.71 13.60 -1.80
C THR A 209 0.64 12.98 -1.42
N TYR A 210 1.71 13.42 -2.07
CA TYR A 210 3.07 13.04 -1.73
C TYR A 210 3.45 13.48 -0.31
N ASN A 211 4.29 12.68 0.35
CA ASN A 211 4.79 12.98 1.69
C ASN A 211 6.18 13.65 1.64
N ALA A 212 6.33 14.77 2.34
CA ALA A 212 7.59 15.48 2.57
C ALA A 212 8.43 15.70 1.28
N ALA A 213 9.77 15.54 1.38
CA ALA A 213 10.70 15.67 0.27
C ALA A 213 10.83 14.38 -0.57
N ASP A 214 10.55 13.22 0.02
CA ASP A 214 10.75 11.91 -0.62
C ASP A 214 9.71 11.58 -1.69
N GLN A 215 8.56 12.26 -1.64
CA GLN A 215 7.48 12.18 -2.62
C GLN A 215 6.95 10.75 -2.86
N GLY A 216 7.02 9.88 -1.84
CA GLY A 216 6.26 8.63 -1.76
C GLY A 216 4.91 8.86 -1.09
N ILE A 217 4.01 7.88 -1.18
CA ILE A 217 2.71 7.90 -0.49
C ILE A 217 2.84 7.22 0.86
N ASP A 218 2.40 7.89 1.93
CA ASP A 218 2.44 7.36 3.29
C ASP A 218 1.26 6.44 3.58
N ILE A 219 1.47 5.12 3.47
CA ILE A 219 0.46 4.11 3.79
C ILE A 219 0.20 3.95 5.29
N SER A 220 1.12 4.41 6.13
CA SER A 220 0.98 4.31 7.58
C SER A 220 -0.10 5.24 8.15
N ALA A 221 -0.65 6.12 7.33
CA ALA A 221 -1.78 6.98 7.64
C ALA A 221 -3.15 6.24 7.60
N ILE A 222 -3.20 5.00 7.07
CA ILE A 222 -4.44 4.25 6.83
C ILE A 222 -4.66 3.24 7.96
N PRO A 223 -5.74 3.37 8.76
CA PRO A 223 -6.12 2.38 9.77
C PRO A 223 -6.44 1.02 9.13
N ILE A 224 -5.76 -0.04 9.58
CA ILE A 224 -5.93 -1.39 9.00
C ILE A 224 -7.37 -1.92 9.19
N THR A 225 -8.07 -1.48 10.23
CA THR A 225 -9.46 -1.89 10.52
C THR A 225 -10.46 -1.44 9.46
N ALA A 226 -10.12 -0.37 8.71
CA ALA A 226 -10.94 0.12 7.60
C ALA A 226 -10.58 -0.54 6.26
N VAL A 227 -9.50 -1.33 6.20
CA VAL A 227 -9.04 -1.96 4.96
C VAL A 227 -9.74 -3.30 4.75
N GLU A 228 -10.30 -3.50 3.58
CA GLU A 228 -10.84 -4.79 3.14
C GLU A 228 -9.73 -5.67 2.57
N ARG A 229 -8.92 -5.11 1.65
CA ARG A 229 -7.79 -5.79 1.03
C ARG A 229 -6.79 -4.81 0.42
N ILE A 230 -5.60 -5.30 0.17
CA ILE A 230 -4.58 -4.63 -0.63
C ILE A 230 -4.42 -5.40 -1.93
N GLU A 231 -4.56 -4.73 -3.05
CA GLU A 231 -4.32 -5.29 -4.38
C GLU A 231 -3.02 -4.72 -4.94
N ILE A 232 -2.11 -5.58 -5.36
CA ILE A 232 -0.83 -5.19 -5.94
C ILE A 232 -0.71 -5.79 -7.32
N VAL A 233 -0.52 -4.95 -8.32
CA VAL A 233 -0.16 -5.33 -9.68
C VAL A 233 1.31 -5.02 -9.88
N ALA A 234 2.16 -6.06 -9.82
CA ALA A 234 3.60 -5.93 -9.95
C ALA A 234 4.02 -5.90 -11.43
N ASP A 235 3.51 -4.94 -12.18
CA ASP A 235 3.74 -4.77 -13.62
C ASP A 235 3.61 -3.29 -14.00
N GLY A 236 4.26 -2.85 -15.08
CA GLY A 236 4.11 -1.49 -15.59
C GLY A 236 2.66 -1.17 -15.93
N ALA A 237 2.11 -0.13 -15.30
CA ALA A 237 0.69 0.20 -15.39
C ALA A 237 0.40 1.68 -15.75
N SER A 238 1.39 2.40 -16.30
CA SER A 238 1.19 3.82 -16.65
C SER A 238 0.15 4.04 -17.75
N ALA A 239 -0.13 3.04 -18.59
CA ALA A 239 -1.21 3.09 -19.58
C ALA A 239 -2.60 3.21 -18.94
N LEU A 240 -2.77 2.73 -17.71
CA LEU A 240 -4.03 2.76 -16.98
C LEU A 240 -4.08 3.91 -15.97
N TYR A 241 -2.97 4.14 -15.26
CA TYR A 241 -2.93 5.00 -14.09
C TYR A 241 -2.01 6.22 -14.22
N GLY A 242 -1.20 6.31 -15.29
CA GLY A 242 -0.28 7.45 -15.53
C GLY A 242 1.07 7.31 -14.85
N SER A 243 1.72 8.46 -14.59
CA SER A 243 3.05 8.55 -13.95
C SER A 243 3.16 7.70 -12.67
N ASP A 244 4.38 7.31 -12.32
CA ASP A 244 4.78 6.62 -11.08
C ASP A 244 4.45 5.11 -11.04
N ALA A 245 3.67 4.59 -12.00
CA ALA A 245 3.31 3.18 -12.10
C ALA A 245 4.35 2.37 -12.91
N VAL A 246 5.65 2.54 -12.63
CA VAL A 246 6.75 1.84 -13.31
C VAL A 246 7.01 0.49 -12.67
N GLY A 247 7.20 0.43 -11.35
CA GLY A 247 7.38 -0.79 -10.57
C GLY A 247 6.08 -1.57 -10.38
N GLY A 248 4.95 -0.89 -10.52
CA GLY A 248 3.62 -1.44 -10.33
C GLY A 248 2.67 -0.47 -9.63
N VAL A 249 1.51 -1.00 -9.29
CA VAL A 249 0.44 -0.29 -8.56
C VAL A 249 0.07 -1.09 -7.34
N ALA A 250 -0.10 -0.40 -6.21
CA ALA A 250 -0.70 -0.94 -5.00
C ALA A 250 -1.97 -0.14 -4.69
N ASN A 251 -3.12 -0.78 -4.67
CA ASN A 251 -4.39 -0.16 -4.36
C ASN A 251 -4.92 -0.71 -3.03
N ILE A 252 -5.16 0.19 -2.10
CA ILE A 252 -5.70 -0.13 -0.78
C ILE A 252 -7.22 0.07 -0.88
N ILE A 253 -7.94 -1.05 -0.83
CA ILE A 253 -9.41 -1.07 -0.94
C ILE A 253 -9.99 -1.00 0.46
N LEU A 254 -10.91 -0.06 0.67
CA LEU A 254 -11.59 0.15 1.94
C LEU A 254 -12.85 -0.72 2.03
N ARG A 255 -13.23 -1.02 3.27
CA ARG A 255 -14.51 -1.70 3.56
C ARG A 255 -15.66 -0.76 3.27
N SER A 256 -16.67 -1.26 2.57
CA SER A 256 -17.89 -0.51 2.25
C SER A 256 -19.09 -0.91 3.10
N ASP A 257 -19.06 -2.13 3.67
CA ASP A 257 -20.21 -2.81 4.30
C ASP A 257 -19.96 -3.13 5.79
N TYR A 258 -19.21 -2.29 6.50
CA TYR A 258 -19.00 -2.45 7.94
C TYR A 258 -20.24 -1.97 8.72
N ASP A 259 -20.84 -2.88 9.50
CA ASP A 259 -21.96 -2.57 10.38
C ASP A 259 -21.61 -2.86 11.84
N GLY A 260 -21.94 -1.92 12.74
CA GLY A 260 -21.69 -1.99 14.16
C GLY A 260 -20.50 -1.16 14.64
N LEU A 261 -20.10 -1.41 15.88
CA LEU A 261 -18.98 -0.77 16.55
C LEU A 261 -17.87 -1.79 16.86
N GLY A 262 -16.64 -1.46 16.54
CA GLY A 262 -15.47 -2.24 16.90
C GLY A 262 -14.47 -1.40 17.67
N ILE A 263 -13.88 -1.95 18.73
CA ILE A 263 -12.74 -1.35 19.42
C ILE A 263 -11.60 -2.36 19.47
N SER A 264 -10.36 -1.87 19.45
CA SER A 264 -9.18 -2.71 19.55
C SER A 264 -8.08 -2.03 20.37
N ALA A 265 -7.29 -2.85 21.04
CA ALA A 265 -6.09 -2.42 21.76
C ALA A 265 -4.99 -3.45 21.52
N ARG A 266 -3.76 -2.98 21.32
CA ARG A 266 -2.55 -3.81 21.21
C ARG A 266 -1.43 -3.16 21.99
N ILE A 267 -0.71 -3.98 22.72
CA ILE A 267 0.58 -3.64 23.34
C ILE A 267 1.64 -4.61 22.86
N ALA A 268 2.85 -4.12 22.60
CA ALA A 268 3.95 -4.97 22.19
C ALA A 268 5.29 -4.46 22.73
N GLY A 269 6.26 -5.35 22.89
CA GLY A 269 7.58 -5.00 23.36
C GLY A 269 8.63 -5.99 22.92
N SER A 270 9.85 -5.50 22.68
CA SER A 270 11.00 -6.36 22.41
C SER A 270 11.48 -7.03 23.70
N THR A 271 11.81 -8.33 23.63
CA THR A 271 12.35 -9.09 24.78
C THR A 271 13.76 -8.63 25.19
N GLU A 272 14.46 -7.89 24.32
CA GLU A 272 15.76 -7.28 24.61
C GLU A 272 15.66 -5.83 25.14
N GLY A 273 14.43 -5.34 25.37
CA GLY A 273 14.14 -3.97 25.84
C GLY A 273 14.09 -2.93 24.72
N GLY A 274 13.56 -1.76 25.05
CA GLY A 274 13.29 -0.67 24.10
C GLY A 274 12.16 -0.96 23.12
N GLY A 275 11.74 0.04 22.37
CA GLY A 275 10.76 -0.12 21.30
C GLY A 275 9.38 -0.59 21.77
N PHE A 276 8.91 -0.19 22.94
CA PHE A 276 7.57 -0.52 23.44
C PHE A 276 6.51 0.19 22.57
N GLN A 277 5.48 -0.55 22.18
CA GLN A 277 4.45 -0.15 21.23
C GLN A 277 3.07 -0.23 21.85
N GLN A 278 2.24 0.75 21.57
CA GLN A 278 0.83 0.82 21.94
C GLN A 278 0.01 1.24 20.75
N GLN A 279 -1.11 0.56 20.52
CA GLN A 279 -2.07 0.88 19.46
C GLN A 279 -3.48 0.72 20.00
N TYR A 280 -4.34 1.71 19.73
CA TYR A 280 -5.74 1.71 20.10
C TYR A 280 -6.56 2.11 18.88
N GLY A 281 -7.57 1.33 18.56
CA GLY A 281 -8.44 1.55 17.41
C GLY A 281 -9.91 1.58 17.78
N ALA A 282 -10.68 2.37 17.06
CA ALA A 282 -12.13 2.36 17.08
C ALA A 282 -12.64 2.46 15.65
N THR A 283 -13.60 1.60 15.30
CA THR A 283 -14.24 1.58 13.99
C THR A 283 -15.73 1.49 14.19
N ALA A 284 -16.47 2.41 13.60
CA ALA A 284 -17.93 2.42 13.61
C ALA A 284 -18.43 2.48 12.17
N GLY A 285 -19.51 1.78 11.89
CA GLY A 285 -20.14 1.83 10.58
C GLY A 285 -21.60 1.49 10.68
N GLN A 286 -22.30 1.87 9.66
CA GLN A 286 -23.72 1.56 9.47
C GLN A 286 -23.98 1.35 7.99
N VAL A 287 -24.74 0.32 7.67
CA VAL A 287 -25.18 -0.01 6.32
C VAL A 287 -26.70 0.08 6.27
N TRP A 288 -27.21 0.74 5.22
CA TRP A 288 -28.65 0.84 4.94
C TRP A 288 -28.90 0.46 3.48
N ASN A 289 -30.15 0.35 3.06
CA ASN A 289 -30.51 -0.21 1.72
C ASN A 289 -29.86 0.51 0.54
N SER A 290 -29.63 1.82 0.65
CA SER A 290 -29.11 2.66 -0.42
C SER A 290 -27.70 3.18 -0.17
N GLY A 291 -27.02 2.70 0.89
CA GLY A 291 -25.68 3.20 1.19
C GLY A 291 -25.07 2.68 2.46
N GLY A 292 -23.93 3.25 2.80
CA GLY A 292 -23.22 2.92 4.03
C GLY A 292 -22.17 3.95 4.39
N VAL A 293 -21.71 3.90 5.63
CA VAL A 293 -20.61 4.73 6.14
C VAL A 293 -19.75 3.92 7.08
N ILE A 294 -18.44 4.10 6.98
CA ILE A 294 -17.47 3.61 7.94
C ILE A 294 -16.59 4.78 8.41
N VAL A 295 -16.36 4.85 9.72
CA VAL A 295 -15.42 5.77 10.35
C VAL A 295 -14.43 4.95 11.17
N ALA A 296 -13.15 5.11 10.91
CA ALA A 296 -12.09 4.45 11.67
C ALA A 296 -11.15 5.47 12.27
N TYR A 297 -10.83 5.29 13.54
CA TYR A 297 -9.83 6.04 14.28
C TYR A 297 -8.75 5.11 14.80
N GLU A 298 -7.50 5.52 14.68
CA GLU A 298 -6.35 4.79 15.22
C GLU A 298 -5.40 5.75 15.93
N PHE A 299 -5.00 5.38 17.12
CA PHE A 299 -3.91 6.00 17.88
C PHE A 299 -2.76 5.01 18.02
N GLU A 300 -1.54 5.45 17.69
CA GLU A 300 -0.33 4.66 17.84
C GLU A 300 0.74 5.46 18.59
N ARG A 301 1.45 4.77 19.50
CA ARG A 301 2.62 5.29 20.18
C ARG A 301 3.71 4.22 20.25
N ASP A 302 4.82 4.48 19.58
CA ASP A 302 6.04 3.71 19.66
C ASP A 302 7.11 4.47 20.44
N ASN A 303 7.72 3.83 21.42
CA ASN A 303 8.90 4.36 22.08
C ASN A 303 10.14 4.07 21.21
N ALA A 304 11.14 4.95 21.26
CA ALA A 304 12.38 4.76 20.52
C ALA A 304 13.09 3.45 20.89
N LEU A 305 13.63 2.78 19.88
CA LEU A 305 14.60 1.73 20.05
C LEU A 305 15.99 2.33 19.85
N MET A 306 16.78 2.38 20.93
CA MET A 306 18.10 2.99 20.95
C MET A 306 19.21 1.96 20.86
N GLY A 307 20.39 2.33 20.39
CA GLY A 307 21.56 1.47 20.29
C GLY A 307 21.94 0.78 21.61
N ARG A 308 21.75 1.46 22.74
CA ARG A 308 22.00 0.86 24.09
C ARG A 308 21.15 -0.37 24.41
N HIS A 309 20.05 -0.58 23.69
CA HIS A 309 19.18 -1.74 23.90
C HIS A 309 19.60 -2.99 23.12
N ARG A 310 20.65 -2.91 22.31
CA ARG A 310 21.14 -4.05 21.53
C ARG A 310 22.63 -4.28 21.79
N ASN A 311 23.01 -5.53 22.02
CA ASN A 311 24.40 -5.88 22.32
C ASN A 311 25.37 -5.48 21.20
N TYR A 312 24.89 -5.53 19.94
CA TYR A 312 25.68 -5.25 18.75
C TYR A 312 25.78 -3.74 18.38
N THR A 313 25.13 -2.88 19.18
CA THR A 313 25.17 -1.42 19.02
C THR A 313 25.48 -0.71 20.34
N LYS A 314 26.07 -1.40 21.33
CA LYS A 314 26.40 -0.82 22.65
C LYS A 314 27.41 0.31 22.56
N ASP A 315 28.28 0.28 21.56
CA ASP A 315 29.30 1.30 21.26
C ASP A 315 28.68 2.62 20.77
N ARG A 316 27.43 2.61 20.39
CA ARG A 316 26.66 3.76 19.87
C ARG A 316 25.31 3.94 20.58
N PRO A 317 25.33 4.18 21.90
CA PRO A 317 24.15 4.10 22.76
C PRO A 317 23.09 5.13 22.47
N ALA A 318 23.46 6.31 21.95
CA ALA A 318 22.56 7.39 21.57
C ALA A 318 21.99 7.26 20.13
N LEU A 319 22.42 6.24 19.37
CA LEU A 319 21.89 5.98 18.04
C LEU A 319 20.44 5.50 18.12
N THR A 320 19.54 6.17 17.44
CA THR A 320 18.17 5.71 17.24
C THR A 320 18.11 4.67 16.13
N LEU A 321 17.83 3.40 16.49
CA LEU A 321 17.62 2.29 15.55
C LEU A 321 16.18 2.28 14.99
N PHE A 322 15.21 2.74 15.81
CA PHE A 322 13.83 3.00 15.40
C PHE A 322 13.33 4.22 16.17
N PRO A 323 12.73 5.23 15.52
CA PRO A 323 12.35 6.49 16.16
C PRO A 323 11.18 6.31 17.13
N SER A 324 11.00 7.27 18.06
CA SER A 324 9.74 7.39 18.73
C SER A 324 8.70 7.96 17.75
N ILE A 325 7.50 7.36 17.76
CA ILE A 325 6.40 7.77 16.89
C ILE A 325 5.15 7.94 17.75
N LYS A 326 4.46 9.05 17.56
CA LYS A 326 3.10 9.25 18.08
C LYS A 326 2.22 9.66 16.90
N ARG A 327 1.13 8.91 16.66
CA ARG A 327 0.31 9.07 15.47
C ARG A 327 -1.19 9.01 15.83
N HIS A 328 -1.98 9.80 15.11
CA HIS A 328 -3.44 9.76 15.11
C HIS A 328 -3.88 9.68 13.64
N ASN A 329 -4.65 8.68 13.31
CA ASN A 329 -5.24 8.47 12.00
C ASN A 329 -6.76 8.50 12.11
N VAL A 330 -7.42 9.16 11.19
CA VAL A 330 -8.87 9.11 11.01
C VAL A 330 -9.14 8.79 9.55
N LEU A 331 -10.06 7.89 9.30
CA LEU A 331 -10.52 7.56 7.95
C LEU A 331 -12.05 7.54 7.97
N VAL A 332 -12.65 8.10 6.93
CA VAL A 332 -14.09 8.05 6.65
C VAL A 332 -14.25 7.57 5.23
N SER A 333 -15.10 6.57 5.01
CA SER A 333 -15.57 6.16 3.69
C SER A 333 -17.08 6.03 3.74
N ALA A 334 -17.76 6.63 2.78
CA ALA A 334 -19.21 6.64 2.71
C ALA A 334 -19.68 6.54 1.26
N HIS A 335 -20.80 5.88 1.05
CA HIS A 335 -21.47 5.85 -0.25
C HIS A 335 -22.98 5.96 -0.08
N GLN A 336 -23.64 6.58 -1.04
CA GLN A 336 -25.07 6.78 -1.05
C GLN A 336 -25.61 6.73 -2.49
N GLU A 337 -26.55 5.85 -2.76
CA GLU A 337 -27.37 5.89 -3.96
C GLU A 337 -28.33 7.09 -3.85
N LEU A 338 -28.12 8.10 -4.68
CA LEU A 338 -28.99 9.29 -4.76
C LEU A 338 -30.23 8.99 -5.60
N SER A 339 -30.13 8.05 -6.51
CA SER A 339 -31.21 7.45 -7.30
C SER A 339 -30.79 6.05 -7.73
N SER A 340 -31.70 5.31 -8.40
CA SER A 340 -31.39 3.98 -8.95
C SER A 340 -30.23 3.96 -9.97
N SER A 341 -29.81 5.12 -10.47
CA SER A 341 -28.74 5.25 -11.45
C SER A 341 -27.60 6.17 -11.01
N LEU A 342 -27.67 6.79 -9.85
CA LEU A 342 -26.69 7.78 -9.41
C LEU A 342 -26.19 7.51 -8.01
N THR A 343 -24.89 7.22 -7.86
CA THR A 343 -24.24 6.93 -6.58
C THR A 343 -23.17 7.99 -6.28
N LEU A 344 -23.20 8.53 -5.09
CA LEU A 344 -22.15 9.40 -4.53
C LEU A 344 -21.30 8.58 -3.55
N SER A 345 -19.98 8.60 -3.71
CA SER A 345 -19.04 8.04 -2.75
C SER A 345 -18.08 9.13 -2.27
N VAL A 346 -17.62 9.04 -1.04
CA VAL A 346 -16.64 10.00 -0.48
C VAL A 346 -15.67 9.24 0.42
N ASP A 347 -14.38 9.32 0.09
CA ASP A 347 -13.30 8.87 0.94
C ASP A 347 -12.55 10.07 1.53
N ALA A 348 -12.28 10.03 2.82
CA ALA A 348 -11.51 11.08 3.50
C ALA A 348 -10.53 10.47 4.50
N ILE A 349 -9.32 11.01 4.54
CA ILE A 349 -8.27 10.59 5.46
C ILE A 349 -7.66 11.82 6.16
N TYR A 350 -7.36 11.66 7.43
CA TYR A 350 -6.59 12.62 8.23
C TYR A 350 -5.52 11.90 9.03
N ASN A 351 -4.30 12.40 8.99
CA ASN A 351 -3.16 11.90 9.77
C ASN A 351 -2.47 13.05 10.48
N ARG A 352 -2.08 12.80 11.73
CA ARG A 352 -1.17 13.66 12.48
C ARG A 352 -0.11 12.79 13.15
N ARG A 353 1.16 13.05 12.86
CA ARG A 353 2.29 12.28 13.36
C ARG A 353 3.36 13.18 13.94
N ARG A 354 3.99 12.74 15.03
CA ARG A 354 5.21 13.31 15.59
C ARG A 354 6.26 12.21 15.71
N THR A 355 7.46 12.48 15.27
CA THR A 355 8.60 11.58 15.37
C THR A 355 9.80 12.27 15.96
N GLU A 356 10.62 11.51 16.70
CA GLU A 356 11.86 12.00 17.28
C GLU A 356 12.95 10.95 17.09
N ARG A 357 14.16 11.40 16.71
CA ARG A 357 15.35 10.57 16.56
C ARG A 357 16.60 11.34 16.98
N SER A 358 17.61 10.61 17.42
CA SER A 358 18.92 11.17 17.79
C SER A 358 20.06 10.23 17.39
N TYR A 359 21.25 10.76 17.34
CA TYR A 359 22.49 9.99 17.31
C TYR A 359 23.62 10.82 17.90
N ALA A 360 24.68 10.17 18.40
CA ALA A 360 25.91 10.82 18.79
C ALA A 360 27.03 10.51 17.78
N SER A 361 27.97 11.42 17.63
CA SER A 361 29.20 11.25 16.88
C SER A 361 30.30 10.59 17.73
N THR A 362 30.04 10.41 19.03
CA THR A 362 30.88 9.77 20.03
C THR A 362 30.14 8.58 20.66
N SER A 363 30.82 7.78 21.47
CA SER A 363 30.22 6.71 22.26
C SER A 363 29.45 7.21 23.49
N ASP A 364 29.33 8.52 23.69
CA ASP A 364 28.56 9.11 24.77
C ASP A 364 27.06 8.77 24.63
N PRO A 365 26.38 8.32 25.71
CA PRO A 365 24.95 8.07 25.69
C PRO A 365 24.09 9.33 25.52
N ASP A 366 24.65 10.52 25.78
CA ASP A 366 23.98 11.80 25.58
C ASP A 366 24.41 12.43 24.25
N PHE A 367 23.48 12.46 23.29
CA PHE A 367 23.70 13.11 22.00
C PHE A 367 24.00 14.61 22.12
N GLN A 368 23.67 15.26 23.24
CA GLN A 368 23.95 16.70 23.46
C GLN A 368 25.46 16.97 23.65
N VAL A 369 26.24 15.96 24.05
CA VAL A 369 27.70 16.12 24.16
C VAL A 369 28.31 16.33 22.77
N ALA A 370 27.98 15.48 21.82
CA ALA A 370 28.37 15.63 20.40
C ALA A 370 27.42 14.78 19.53
N GLY A 371 26.43 15.40 18.93
CA GLY A 371 25.48 14.64 18.13
C GLY A 371 24.32 15.48 17.58
N ASN A 372 23.31 14.78 17.09
CA ASN A 372 22.17 15.37 16.46
C ASN A 372 20.86 14.89 17.11
N TYR A 373 19.90 15.80 17.17
CA TYR A 373 18.53 15.51 17.53
C TYR A 373 17.60 16.09 16.48
N ARG A 374 16.62 15.30 16.04
CA ARG A 374 15.62 15.72 15.08
C ARG A 374 14.22 15.39 15.57
N ARG A 375 13.33 16.34 15.40
CA ARG A 375 11.91 16.23 15.65
C ARG A 375 11.13 16.63 14.42
N ASP A 376 10.24 15.74 13.95
CA ASP A 376 9.36 16.03 12.84
C ASP A 376 7.90 16.03 13.31
N LYS A 377 7.07 16.87 12.67
CA LYS A 377 5.62 16.96 12.87
C LYS A 377 4.96 16.95 11.50
N SER A 378 4.32 15.83 11.16
CA SER A 378 3.54 15.69 9.92
C SER A 378 2.06 15.86 10.20
N GLY A 379 1.36 16.50 9.27
CA GLY A 379 -0.09 16.59 9.23
C GLY A 379 -0.56 16.48 7.81
N ALA A 380 -1.33 15.43 7.50
CA ALA A 380 -1.85 15.17 6.16
C ALA A 380 -3.37 15.00 6.21
N TYR A 381 -4.05 15.44 5.16
CA TYR A 381 -5.44 15.11 4.90
C TYR A 381 -5.70 15.01 3.40
N ALA A 382 -6.66 14.18 3.04
CA ALA A 382 -7.17 14.09 1.68
C ALA A 382 -8.68 13.83 1.72
N ILE A 383 -9.37 14.30 0.68
CA ILE A 383 -10.77 14.01 0.43
C ILE A 383 -10.94 13.68 -1.05
N ALA A 384 -11.69 12.62 -1.34
CA ALA A 384 -11.94 12.13 -2.69
C ALA A 384 -13.44 11.81 -2.87
N PRO A 385 -14.27 12.79 -3.26
CA PRO A 385 -15.62 12.53 -3.71
C PRO A 385 -15.64 11.96 -5.13
N GLU A 386 -16.55 11.00 -5.34
CA GLU A 386 -16.80 10.37 -6.63
C GLU A 386 -18.31 10.30 -6.88
N LEU A 387 -18.73 10.64 -8.10
CA LEU A 387 -20.11 10.54 -8.56
C LEU A 387 -20.16 9.56 -9.73
N ALA A 388 -20.81 8.42 -9.53
CA ALA A 388 -20.99 7.41 -10.54
C ALA A 388 -22.42 7.42 -11.07
N TRP A 389 -22.58 7.45 -12.39
CA TRP A 389 -23.86 7.54 -13.07
C TRP A 389 -24.02 6.37 -14.04
N ASP A 390 -24.98 5.48 -13.76
CA ASP A 390 -25.32 4.32 -14.58
C ASP A 390 -26.39 4.73 -15.61
N LEU A 391 -26.00 4.79 -16.89
CA LEU A 391 -26.81 5.15 -18.05
C LEU A 391 -27.09 3.88 -18.88
N GLY A 392 -27.94 2.99 -18.38
CA GLY A 392 -28.17 1.68 -18.98
C GLY A 392 -26.90 0.83 -18.93
N ALA A 393 -26.37 0.47 -20.09
CA ALA A 393 -25.14 -0.33 -20.18
C ALA A 393 -23.85 0.49 -19.98
N THR A 394 -23.92 1.81 -20.02
CA THR A 394 -22.78 2.73 -19.85
C THR A 394 -22.74 3.26 -18.42
N ARG A 395 -21.58 3.24 -17.79
CA ARG A 395 -21.33 3.94 -16.53
C ARG A 395 -20.39 5.11 -16.75
N LEU A 396 -20.76 6.29 -16.26
CA LEU A 396 -19.90 7.46 -16.19
C LEU A 396 -19.49 7.71 -14.75
N THR A 397 -18.25 8.14 -14.55
CA THR A 397 -17.72 8.45 -13.22
C THR A 397 -16.98 9.78 -13.24
N LEU A 398 -17.40 10.71 -12.39
CA LEU A 398 -16.68 11.96 -12.10
C LEU A 398 -15.99 11.80 -10.75
N SER A 399 -14.67 11.82 -10.75
CA SER A 399 -13.84 11.70 -9.56
C SER A 399 -13.08 12.99 -9.32
N VAL A 400 -13.05 13.45 -8.08
CA VAL A 400 -12.29 14.63 -7.63
C VAL A 400 -11.43 14.23 -6.46
N MET A 401 -10.20 14.72 -6.37
CA MET A 401 -9.33 14.54 -5.22
C MET A 401 -8.68 15.86 -4.83
N TYR A 402 -8.63 16.13 -3.55
CA TYR A 402 -7.87 17.21 -2.95
C TYR A 402 -7.14 16.72 -1.71
N GLY A 403 -5.83 16.99 -1.63
CA GLY A 403 -5.03 16.57 -0.50
C GLY A 403 -3.89 17.54 -0.17
N VAL A 404 -3.46 17.48 1.09
CA VAL A 404 -2.36 18.30 1.62
C VAL A 404 -1.53 17.46 2.59
N ASP A 405 -0.21 17.52 2.46
CA ASP A 405 0.76 17.01 3.45
C ASP A 405 1.67 18.16 3.89
N ARG A 406 1.84 18.33 5.19
CA ARG A 406 2.73 19.33 5.79
C ARG A 406 3.65 18.65 6.78
N THR A 407 4.92 18.51 6.43
CA THR A 407 5.91 17.93 7.31
C THR A 407 6.90 18.98 7.75
N HIS A 408 6.72 19.48 8.97
CA HIS A 408 7.63 20.37 9.65
C HIS A 408 8.73 19.60 10.36
N TYR A 409 9.95 20.10 10.27
CA TYR A 409 11.12 19.53 10.95
C TYR A 409 11.84 20.54 11.82
N LEU A 410 12.50 20.04 12.85
CA LEU A 410 13.47 20.75 13.69
C LEU A 410 14.67 19.82 13.87
N ALA A 411 15.83 20.25 13.40
CA ALA A 411 17.10 19.55 13.55
C ALA A 411 18.08 20.41 14.36
N ASN A 412 18.65 19.81 15.39
CA ASN A 412 19.64 20.43 16.28
C ASN A 412 20.95 19.65 16.20
N VAL A 413 22.07 20.35 16.12
CA VAL A 413 23.44 19.80 16.17
C VAL A 413 24.13 20.32 17.40
N TYR A 414 24.70 19.41 18.19
CA TYR A 414 25.42 19.71 19.44
C TYR A 414 26.88 19.34 19.32
N ARG A 415 27.76 20.17 19.92
CA ARG A 415 29.19 19.91 20.05
C ARG A 415 29.69 20.50 21.38
N GLY A 416 30.43 19.69 22.17
CA GLY A 416 30.91 20.13 23.49
C GLY A 416 29.84 20.54 24.46
N GLY A 417 28.66 19.88 24.40
CA GLY A 417 27.50 20.20 25.26
C GLY A 417 26.71 21.44 24.82
N SER A 418 27.11 22.12 23.74
CA SER A 418 26.45 23.34 23.27
C SER A 418 25.73 23.11 21.96
N LEU A 419 24.59 23.78 21.78
CA LEU A 419 23.86 23.83 20.53
C LEU A 419 24.63 24.72 19.54
N ILE A 420 25.23 24.14 18.51
CA ILE A 420 26.05 24.85 17.53
C ILE A 420 25.32 25.19 16.23
N PHE A 421 24.27 24.39 15.91
CA PHE A 421 23.49 24.63 14.70
C PHE A 421 22.03 24.17 14.92
N GLN A 422 21.13 24.95 14.35
CA GLN A 422 19.71 24.63 14.35
C GLN A 422 19.12 24.89 12.97
N SER A 423 18.30 23.95 12.47
CA SER A 423 17.55 24.11 11.24
C SER A 423 16.09 23.70 11.48
N ALA A 424 15.17 24.51 11.02
CA ALA A 424 13.76 24.21 11.08
C ALA A 424 13.05 24.69 9.81
N GLY A 425 12.07 23.95 9.36
CA GLY A 425 11.32 24.29 8.14
C GLY A 425 10.14 23.39 7.90
N CYS A 426 9.62 23.44 6.68
CA CYS A 426 8.55 22.58 6.17
C CYS A 426 8.88 22.11 4.76
N TYR A 427 8.49 20.86 4.48
CA TYR A 427 8.15 20.43 3.15
C TYR A 427 6.65 20.20 3.11
N CYS A 428 5.97 21.04 2.35
CA CYS A 428 4.53 21.13 2.31
C CYS A 428 4.08 20.80 0.89
N ASN A 429 3.37 19.67 0.71
CA ASN A 429 2.84 19.21 -0.57
C ASN A 429 1.33 19.43 -0.63
N LYS A 430 0.83 19.72 -1.82
CA LYS A 430 -0.59 19.77 -2.13
C LYS A 430 -0.81 19.01 -3.43
N ALA A 431 -1.91 18.27 -3.53
CA ALA A 431 -2.32 17.61 -4.75
C ALA A 431 -3.81 17.83 -4.99
N GLN A 432 -4.18 17.99 -6.24
CA GLN A 432 -5.56 18.08 -6.68
C GLN A 432 -5.71 17.39 -8.04
N ALA A 433 -6.84 16.70 -8.23
CA ALA A 433 -7.14 16.02 -9.47
C ALA A 433 -8.65 16.04 -9.75
N VAL A 434 -8.99 16.05 -11.03
CA VAL A 434 -10.35 15.84 -11.54
C VAL A 434 -10.25 14.87 -12.70
N GLU A 435 -11.04 13.81 -12.70
CA GLU A 435 -11.12 12.82 -13.78
C GLU A 435 -12.59 12.55 -14.12
N LEU A 436 -12.91 12.59 -15.40
CA LEU A 436 -14.16 12.08 -15.96
C LEU A 436 -13.84 10.83 -16.75
N SER A 437 -14.44 9.71 -16.38
CA SER A 437 -14.25 8.42 -17.04
C SER A 437 -15.59 7.78 -17.38
N GLY A 438 -15.54 6.84 -18.32
CA GLY A 438 -16.70 6.08 -18.75
C GLY A 438 -16.32 4.65 -19.12
N GLU A 439 -17.30 3.77 -19.00
CA GLU A 439 -17.18 2.37 -19.40
C GLU A 439 -18.47 1.97 -20.10
N THR A 440 -18.34 1.26 -21.25
CA THR A 440 -19.49 0.81 -22.04
C THR A 440 -19.19 -0.50 -22.78
N PRO A 441 -20.13 -1.42 -22.92
CA PRO A 441 -20.01 -2.54 -23.85
C PRO A 441 -20.10 -2.02 -25.28
N LEU A 442 -19.41 -2.67 -26.21
CA LEU A 442 -19.39 -2.31 -27.64
C LEU A 442 -20.17 -3.32 -28.50
N PHE A 443 -19.80 -4.60 -28.39
CA PHE A 443 -20.40 -5.70 -29.13
C PHE A 443 -20.13 -7.03 -28.44
N ILE A 444 -20.87 -8.08 -28.78
CA ILE A 444 -20.73 -9.39 -28.19
C ILE A 444 -19.74 -10.23 -29.01
N LEU A 445 -18.83 -10.92 -28.30
CA LEU A 445 -17.90 -11.90 -28.83
C LEU A 445 -18.18 -13.29 -28.23
N GLY A 446 -17.46 -14.33 -28.70
CA GLY A 446 -17.60 -15.69 -28.18
C GLY A 446 -17.41 -15.76 -26.66
N GLY A 447 -16.47 -15.03 -26.09
CA GLY A 447 -16.21 -14.98 -24.64
C GLY A 447 -17.06 -14.01 -23.83
N GLY A 448 -17.95 -13.24 -24.45
CA GLY A 448 -18.79 -12.22 -23.79
C GLY A 448 -18.69 -10.84 -24.42
N ASP A 449 -19.05 -9.79 -23.67
CA ASP A 449 -19.06 -8.41 -24.15
C ASP A 449 -17.64 -7.87 -24.37
N ALA A 450 -17.36 -7.40 -25.57
CA ALA A 450 -16.25 -6.49 -25.80
C ALA A 450 -16.57 -5.14 -25.14
N ARG A 451 -15.69 -4.63 -24.26
CA ARG A 451 -15.94 -3.43 -23.46
C ARG A 451 -14.81 -2.44 -23.63
N ILE A 452 -15.15 -1.16 -23.56
CA ILE A 452 -14.19 -0.06 -23.56
C ILE A 452 -14.34 0.77 -22.31
N ALA A 453 -13.22 1.06 -21.64
CA ALA A 453 -13.13 2.11 -20.63
C ALA A 453 -12.34 3.28 -21.21
N TYR A 454 -12.74 4.50 -20.92
CA TYR A 454 -12.11 5.73 -21.43
C TYR A 454 -12.23 6.86 -20.42
N GLY A 455 -11.36 7.84 -20.53
CA GLY A 455 -11.46 9.01 -19.65
C GLY A 455 -10.44 10.09 -19.96
N ALA A 456 -10.66 11.24 -19.34
CA ALA A 456 -9.76 12.37 -19.39
C ALA A 456 -9.74 13.08 -18.02
N GLY A 457 -8.64 13.74 -17.71
CA GLY A 457 -8.53 14.45 -16.45
C GLY A 457 -7.37 15.43 -16.39
N TYR A 458 -7.35 16.12 -15.28
CA TYR A 458 -6.34 17.10 -14.91
C TYR A 458 -5.81 16.76 -13.52
N ARG A 459 -4.51 16.95 -13.32
CA ARG A 459 -3.85 16.83 -12.03
C ARG A 459 -2.82 17.95 -11.86
N ASN A 460 -2.77 18.49 -10.65
CA ASN A 460 -1.76 19.43 -10.22
C ASN A 460 -1.12 18.96 -8.92
N ASN A 461 0.20 19.06 -8.82
CA ASN A 461 0.98 18.86 -7.60
C ASN A 461 1.76 20.14 -7.31
N ASP A 462 1.73 20.60 -6.06
CA ASP A 462 2.50 21.74 -5.56
C ASP A 462 3.45 21.29 -4.47
N LEU A 463 4.66 21.85 -4.45
CA LEU A 463 5.64 21.72 -3.38
C LEU A 463 6.05 23.11 -2.90
N HIS A 464 5.89 23.36 -1.59
CA HIS A 464 6.47 24.51 -0.91
C HIS A 464 7.43 24.03 0.17
N GLY A 465 8.74 24.11 -0.13
CA GLY A 465 9.82 23.80 0.80
C GLY A 465 10.41 25.09 1.35
N PHE A 466 10.28 25.36 2.66
CA PHE A 466 10.87 26.57 3.25
C PHE A 466 11.56 26.27 4.56
N ARG A 467 12.52 27.13 4.91
CA ARG A 467 13.28 27.06 6.15
C ARG A 467 13.05 28.33 6.97
N THR A 468 12.74 28.13 8.27
CA THR A 468 12.50 29.22 9.23
C THR A 468 13.70 29.50 10.13
N LEU A 469 14.59 28.50 10.28
CA LEU A 469 15.86 28.60 11.00
C LEU A 469 16.98 27.96 10.18
N GLY A 470 18.16 28.53 10.22
CA GLY A 470 19.31 28.14 9.40
C GLY A 470 19.40 28.96 8.12
N ALA A 471 20.15 28.48 7.12
CA ALA A 471 20.25 29.15 5.83
C ALA A 471 18.88 29.27 5.16
N ALA A 472 18.59 30.40 4.55
CA ALA A 472 17.28 30.65 3.92
C ALA A 472 16.98 29.63 2.80
N GLN A 473 15.77 29.15 2.76
CA GLN A 473 15.25 28.25 1.73
C GLN A 473 13.79 28.63 1.44
N ASP A 474 13.41 28.71 0.18
CA ASP A 474 12.02 28.93 -0.26
C ASP A 474 11.83 28.30 -1.65
N ILE A 475 11.61 26.99 -1.68
CA ILE A 475 11.28 26.24 -2.90
C ILE A 475 9.78 26.39 -3.14
N ARG A 476 9.40 26.90 -4.30
CA ARG A 476 7.99 26.94 -4.75
C ARG A 476 7.92 26.33 -6.14
N ALA A 477 7.33 25.18 -6.23
CA ALA A 477 7.24 24.45 -7.49
C ALA A 477 5.84 23.89 -7.67
N SER A 478 5.38 23.89 -8.90
CA SER A 478 4.07 23.36 -9.31
C SER A 478 4.23 22.56 -10.60
N GLN A 479 3.45 21.47 -10.72
CA GLN A 479 3.46 20.60 -11.88
C GLN A 479 2.03 20.24 -12.26
N ASP A 480 1.63 20.70 -13.46
CA ASP A 480 0.35 20.36 -14.06
C ASP A 480 0.48 19.14 -14.96
N SER A 481 -0.56 18.32 -15.05
CA SER A 481 -0.68 17.29 -16.08
C SER A 481 -2.11 17.18 -16.61
N TYR A 482 -2.25 17.12 -17.93
CA TYR A 482 -3.49 16.88 -18.65
C TYR A 482 -3.40 15.52 -19.31
N TYR A 483 -4.44 14.70 -19.19
CA TYR A 483 -4.36 13.35 -19.73
C TYR A 483 -5.68 12.84 -20.29
N GLY A 484 -5.54 11.86 -21.21
CA GLY A 484 -6.63 11.02 -21.68
C GLY A 484 -6.19 9.58 -21.81
N PHE A 485 -7.11 8.65 -21.61
CA PHE A 485 -6.85 7.23 -21.72
C PHE A 485 -8.00 6.45 -22.33
N ALA A 486 -7.69 5.28 -22.88
CA ALA A 486 -8.66 4.28 -23.30
C ALA A 486 -8.10 2.88 -23.05
N GLU A 487 -8.98 1.97 -22.63
CA GLU A 487 -8.71 0.54 -22.49
C GLU A 487 -9.81 -0.26 -23.18
N LEU A 488 -9.44 -1.21 -24.00
CA LEU A 488 -10.32 -2.15 -24.71
C LEU A 488 -10.10 -3.56 -24.16
N ASN A 489 -11.16 -4.24 -23.78
CA ASN A 489 -11.17 -5.66 -23.42
C ASN A 489 -11.97 -6.46 -24.44
N LEU A 490 -11.36 -7.52 -24.98
CA LEU A 490 -11.89 -8.36 -26.02
C LEU A 490 -11.90 -9.84 -25.58
N PRO A 491 -12.97 -10.34 -24.98
CA PRO A 491 -13.15 -11.76 -24.67
C PRO A 491 -13.49 -12.55 -25.94
N LEU A 492 -12.44 -12.99 -26.67
CA LEU A 492 -12.60 -13.62 -27.99
C LEU A 492 -13.24 -14.99 -27.89
N ILE A 493 -12.84 -15.78 -26.88
CA ILE A 493 -13.31 -17.15 -26.64
C ILE A 493 -13.62 -17.30 -25.15
N GLY A 494 -14.73 -17.96 -24.85
CA GLY A 494 -15.17 -18.30 -23.51
C GLY A 494 -15.60 -19.76 -23.34
N PRO A 495 -15.90 -20.19 -22.10
CA PRO A 495 -16.33 -21.55 -21.81
C PRO A 495 -17.56 -22.00 -22.62
N GLN A 496 -18.42 -21.06 -23.00
CA GLN A 496 -19.64 -21.32 -23.78
C GLN A 496 -19.37 -21.66 -25.26
N ASP A 497 -18.16 -21.45 -25.76
CA ASP A 497 -17.80 -21.82 -27.15
C ASP A 497 -17.46 -23.32 -27.29
N GLU A 498 -17.33 -24.04 -26.16
CA GLU A 498 -17.12 -25.49 -26.05
C GLU A 498 -15.97 -26.03 -26.91
N LEU A 499 -14.94 -25.23 -27.14
CA LEU A 499 -13.78 -25.65 -27.94
C LEU A 499 -12.91 -26.61 -27.11
N SER A 500 -12.66 -27.81 -27.65
CA SER A 500 -11.93 -28.88 -26.93
C SER A 500 -10.47 -28.56 -26.61
N PHE A 501 -9.86 -27.59 -27.31
CA PHE A 501 -8.44 -27.24 -27.19
C PHE A 501 -8.19 -25.85 -26.62
N LEU A 502 -9.26 -25.05 -26.35
CA LEU A 502 -9.13 -23.69 -25.91
C LEU A 502 -10.36 -23.26 -25.10
N HIS A 503 -10.20 -23.17 -23.79
CA HIS A 503 -11.25 -22.83 -22.86
C HIS A 503 -11.53 -21.32 -22.78
N ARG A 504 -10.48 -20.48 -22.85
CA ARG A 504 -10.62 -19.01 -22.82
C ARG A 504 -9.50 -18.31 -23.59
N LEU A 505 -9.86 -17.28 -24.34
CA LEU A 505 -8.94 -16.34 -24.96
C LEU A 505 -9.45 -14.93 -24.75
N ASN A 506 -8.66 -14.10 -24.06
CA ASN A 506 -8.96 -12.71 -23.82
C ASN A 506 -7.77 -11.83 -24.24
N LEU A 507 -8.05 -10.75 -24.96
CA LEU A 507 -7.06 -9.71 -25.32
C LEU A 507 -7.45 -8.40 -24.65
N SER A 508 -6.47 -7.67 -24.14
CA SER A 508 -6.64 -6.31 -23.68
C SER A 508 -5.62 -5.36 -24.32
N ALA A 509 -6.06 -4.14 -24.60
CA ALA A 509 -5.19 -3.08 -25.14
C ALA A 509 -5.54 -1.78 -24.45
N ALA A 510 -4.53 -1.07 -23.96
CA ALA A 510 -4.72 0.24 -23.33
C ALA A 510 -3.71 1.24 -23.86
N VAL A 511 -4.11 2.51 -23.90
CA VAL A 511 -3.23 3.63 -24.22
C VAL A 511 -3.59 4.82 -23.34
N ARG A 512 -2.58 5.52 -22.90
CA ARG A 512 -2.71 6.81 -22.19
C ARG A 512 -1.77 7.83 -22.81
N TYR A 513 -2.26 9.04 -22.93
CA TYR A 513 -1.50 10.22 -23.33
C TYR A 513 -1.52 11.21 -22.19
N GLU A 514 -0.36 11.72 -21.79
CA GLU A 514 -0.23 12.78 -20.79
C GLU A 514 0.63 13.93 -21.33
N ASP A 515 0.19 15.15 -21.09
CA ASP A 515 0.90 16.39 -21.36
C ASP A 515 1.31 17.04 -20.02
N TYR A 516 2.60 17.19 -19.82
CA TYR A 516 3.23 17.94 -18.72
C TYR A 516 3.78 19.25 -19.29
N PRO A 517 3.07 20.38 -19.20
CA PRO A 517 3.51 21.65 -19.77
C PRO A 517 4.93 22.04 -19.31
N GLY A 518 5.80 22.34 -20.28
CA GLY A 518 7.18 22.70 -20.01
C GLY A 518 8.15 21.53 -19.76
N ILE A 519 7.66 20.29 -19.65
CA ILE A 519 8.47 19.10 -19.39
C ILE A 519 8.49 18.17 -20.60
N ASP A 520 7.36 17.51 -20.92
CA ASP A 520 7.26 16.54 -22.04
C ASP A 520 5.80 16.11 -22.29
N ARG A 521 5.59 15.46 -23.45
CA ARG A 521 4.36 14.78 -23.83
C ARG A 521 4.62 13.29 -24.03
N ILE A 522 3.80 12.44 -23.41
CA ILE A 522 4.11 11.02 -23.30
C ILE A 522 2.90 10.18 -23.68
N ALA A 523 3.12 9.16 -24.52
CA ALA A 523 2.14 8.12 -24.81
C ALA A 523 2.65 6.77 -24.28
N THR A 524 1.79 6.08 -23.52
CA THR A 524 2.09 4.78 -22.91
C THR A 524 1.08 3.74 -23.36
N PRO A 525 1.43 2.81 -24.28
CA PRO A 525 0.61 1.67 -24.65
C PRO A 525 0.84 0.50 -23.68
N LYS A 526 -0.19 -0.36 -23.54
CA LYS A 526 -0.12 -1.65 -22.85
C LYS A 526 -0.96 -2.68 -23.62
N LEU A 527 -0.45 -3.91 -23.72
CA LEU A 527 -1.15 -5.05 -24.30
C LEU A 527 -1.17 -6.19 -23.28
N GLY A 528 -2.27 -6.92 -23.23
CA GLY A 528 -2.44 -8.10 -22.40
C GLY A 528 -3.08 -9.24 -23.15
N LEU A 529 -2.64 -10.46 -22.84
CA LEU A 529 -3.17 -11.71 -23.36
C LEU A 529 -3.43 -12.66 -22.21
N ILE A 530 -4.59 -13.28 -22.19
CA ILE A 530 -4.93 -14.41 -21.33
C ILE A 530 -5.35 -15.56 -22.21
N LEU A 531 -4.63 -16.67 -22.09
CA LEU A 531 -4.86 -17.92 -22.83
C LEU A 531 -5.05 -19.04 -21.82
N ALA A 532 -6.24 -19.62 -21.74
CA ALA A 532 -6.51 -20.82 -20.95
C ALA A 532 -6.81 -22.00 -21.89
N PRO A 533 -5.84 -22.91 -22.11
CA PRO A 533 -6.08 -24.12 -22.92
C PRO A 533 -7.14 -25.04 -22.29
N THR A 534 -7.17 -25.10 -20.97
CA THR A 534 -8.15 -25.84 -20.17
C THR A 534 -8.66 -24.97 -19.02
N GLN A 535 -9.67 -25.44 -18.28
CA GLN A 535 -10.12 -24.78 -17.06
C GLN A 535 -9.09 -24.83 -15.90
N ASP A 536 -8.08 -25.74 -16.00
CA ASP A 536 -7.07 -25.96 -14.96
C ASP A 536 -5.85 -25.06 -15.08
N PHE A 537 -5.55 -24.59 -16.30
CA PHE A 537 -4.30 -23.89 -16.62
C PHE A 537 -4.54 -22.61 -17.40
N GLU A 538 -3.81 -21.58 -17.04
CA GLU A 538 -3.87 -20.29 -17.70
C GLU A 538 -2.47 -19.72 -17.91
N ILE A 539 -2.23 -19.17 -19.09
CA ILE A 539 -1.04 -18.39 -19.44
C ILE A 539 -1.48 -16.94 -19.61
N LYS A 540 -0.87 -16.05 -18.84
CA LYS A 540 -1.07 -14.61 -18.95
C LYS A 540 0.21 -13.99 -19.48
N ALA A 541 0.11 -13.05 -20.40
CA ALA A 541 1.25 -12.28 -20.88
C ALA A 541 0.89 -10.81 -20.95
N SER A 542 1.79 -9.95 -20.56
CA SER A 542 1.62 -8.51 -20.72
C SER A 542 2.89 -7.84 -21.22
N TRP A 543 2.71 -6.79 -21.98
CA TRP A 543 3.73 -5.84 -22.39
C TRP A 543 3.21 -4.43 -22.28
N GLY A 544 4.03 -3.53 -21.77
CA GLY A 544 3.65 -2.13 -21.68
C GLY A 544 4.84 -1.18 -21.56
N LYS A 545 4.57 0.08 -21.88
CA LYS A 545 5.45 1.20 -21.58
C LYS A 545 4.94 1.93 -20.35
N SER A 546 5.87 2.37 -19.53
CA SER A 546 5.59 3.17 -18.34
C SER A 546 6.53 4.36 -18.27
N PHE A 547 6.15 5.34 -17.47
CA PHE A 547 6.98 6.52 -17.24
C PHE A 547 6.82 7.04 -15.81
N LYS A 548 7.77 7.87 -15.41
CA LYS A 548 7.69 8.66 -14.19
C LYS A 548 8.10 10.10 -14.52
N ALA A 549 7.26 11.07 -14.18
CA ALA A 549 7.62 12.48 -14.26
C ALA A 549 8.68 12.80 -13.18
N PRO A 550 9.60 13.74 -13.43
CA PRO A 550 10.49 14.22 -12.37
C PRO A 550 9.69 14.73 -11.19
N THR A 551 10.13 14.40 -9.97
CA THR A 551 9.47 14.94 -8.78
C THR A 551 9.81 16.42 -8.62
N LEU A 552 8.92 17.18 -7.99
CA LEU A 552 9.17 18.61 -7.74
C LEU A 552 10.44 18.85 -6.90
N TYR A 553 10.73 17.94 -5.96
CA TYR A 553 11.96 18.00 -5.18
C TYR A 553 13.21 17.74 -6.03
N GLN A 554 13.17 16.75 -6.94
CA GLN A 554 14.28 16.49 -7.88
C GLN A 554 14.52 17.66 -8.84
N GLY A 555 13.46 18.34 -9.25
CA GLY A 555 13.57 19.50 -10.15
C GLY A 555 14.06 20.77 -9.46
N TYR A 556 13.60 21.01 -8.23
CA TYR A 556 13.69 22.35 -7.64
C TYR A 556 14.30 22.40 -6.24
N SER A 557 14.89 21.31 -5.71
CA SER A 557 15.62 21.38 -4.45
C SER A 557 16.78 22.36 -4.56
N ASP A 558 17.05 23.12 -3.47
CA ASP A 558 18.12 24.11 -3.44
C ASP A 558 19.47 23.48 -3.77
N LYS A 559 20.31 24.28 -4.40
CA LYS A 559 21.73 23.94 -4.57
C LYS A 559 22.41 23.98 -3.20
N GLY A 560 22.96 22.86 -2.79
CA GLY A 560 23.79 22.74 -1.58
C GLY A 560 25.26 22.63 -1.94
N ALA A 561 26.12 23.23 -1.14
CA ALA A 561 27.55 23.07 -1.23
C ALA A 561 28.11 22.68 0.15
N VAL A 562 28.73 21.53 0.23
CA VAL A 562 29.33 20.99 1.47
C VAL A 562 30.83 20.91 1.35
N VAL A 563 31.56 21.49 2.29
CA VAL A 563 33.00 21.29 2.45
C VAL A 563 33.26 20.34 3.59
N ASP A 564 34.02 19.27 3.33
CA ASP A 564 34.44 18.32 4.37
C ASP A 564 35.83 17.74 4.02
N ALA A 565 36.45 17.01 4.95
CA ALA A 565 37.78 16.43 4.75
C ALA A 565 37.79 15.36 3.65
N ALA A 566 38.81 15.38 2.78
CA ALA A 566 38.95 14.49 1.63
C ALA A 566 38.91 13.00 1.99
N ILE A 567 39.32 12.63 3.18
CA ILE A 567 39.28 11.25 3.67
C ILE A 567 37.85 10.67 3.67
N TYR A 568 36.85 11.52 3.81
CA TYR A 568 35.44 11.07 3.79
C TYR A 568 34.89 10.83 2.39
N TYR A 569 35.66 11.20 1.37
CA TYR A 569 35.36 11.02 -0.05
C TYR A 569 36.26 9.96 -0.71
N GLY A 570 37.00 9.16 0.07
CA GLY A 570 37.95 8.16 -0.44
C GLY A 570 39.29 8.78 -0.83
N GLY A 571 39.64 9.90 -0.20
CA GLY A 571 40.88 10.62 -0.40
C GLY A 571 41.98 10.22 0.58
N ASP A 572 42.14 8.91 0.87
CA ASP A 572 43.12 8.40 1.83
C ASP A 572 44.60 8.75 1.47
N SER A 573 44.88 9.03 0.18
CA SER A 573 46.18 9.42 -0.32
C SER A 573 46.50 10.91 -0.13
N TYR A 574 45.50 11.72 0.22
CA TYR A 574 45.68 13.16 0.42
C TYR A 574 46.06 13.49 1.86
N PRO A 575 46.72 14.66 2.09
CA PRO A 575 46.95 15.16 3.44
C PRO A 575 45.70 15.28 4.27
N SER A 576 45.78 15.13 5.60
CA SER A 576 44.62 15.23 6.51
C SER A 576 43.93 16.60 6.49
N SER A 577 44.60 17.65 5.99
CA SER A 577 44.04 18.99 5.78
C SER A 577 43.30 19.16 4.47
N ALA A 578 43.45 18.20 3.53
CA ALA A 578 42.79 18.27 2.22
C ALA A 578 41.23 18.24 2.36
N GLN A 579 40.59 19.06 1.56
CA GLN A 579 39.15 19.27 1.56
C GLN A 579 38.54 18.92 0.22
N VAL A 580 37.28 18.54 0.24
CA VAL A 580 36.44 18.33 -0.93
C VAL A 580 35.20 19.22 -0.83
N LEU A 581 34.88 19.86 -1.96
CA LEU A 581 33.65 20.62 -2.11
C LEU A 581 32.59 19.76 -2.84
N GLU A 582 31.62 19.25 -2.14
CA GLU A 582 30.46 18.50 -2.73
C GLU A 582 29.35 19.49 -3.09
N VAL A 583 28.88 19.44 -4.33
CA VAL A 583 27.73 20.22 -4.82
C VAL A 583 26.57 19.31 -5.14
N THR A 584 25.43 19.58 -4.50
CA THR A 584 24.17 18.84 -4.69
C THR A 584 23.05 19.80 -5.10
N GLY A 585 21.92 19.29 -5.58
CA GLY A 585 20.74 20.12 -5.81
C GLY A 585 19.80 19.57 -6.86
N GLY A 586 18.68 20.28 -7.05
CA GLY A 586 17.70 19.99 -8.07
C GLY A 586 18.20 20.36 -9.47
N ASN A 587 17.45 19.86 -10.47
CA ASN A 587 17.69 20.16 -11.87
C ASN A 587 16.36 20.40 -12.60
N PRO A 588 16.02 21.64 -12.96
CA PRO A 588 14.75 21.97 -13.60
C PRO A 588 14.66 21.44 -15.05
N ASN A 589 15.75 20.98 -15.64
CA ASN A 589 15.82 20.45 -17.00
C ASN A 589 15.59 18.94 -17.08
N LEU A 590 15.21 18.29 -15.98
CA LEU A 590 14.94 16.87 -15.95
C LEU A 590 13.80 16.49 -16.91
N LYS A 591 14.00 15.35 -17.56
CA LYS A 591 13.00 14.73 -18.44
C LYS A 591 12.33 13.54 -17.72
N PRO A 592 11.13 13.11 -18.17
CA PRO A 592 10.49 11.93 -17.64
C PRO A 592 11.36 10.67 -17.83
N GLU A 593 11.44 9.89 -16.77
CA GLU A 593 12.01 8.55 -16.80
C GLU A 593 11.09 7.61 -17.58
N ARG A 594 11.63 6.65 -18.32
CA ARG A 594 10.86 5.77 -19.21
C ARG A 594 11.19 4.31 -18.98
N ALA A 595 10.16 3.46 -18.95
CA ALA A 595 10.35 2.02 -18.79
C ALA A 595 9.56 1.22 -19.84
N SER A 596 10.04 0.00 -20.09
CA SER A 596 9.32 -1.01 -20.86
C SER A 596 9.33 -2.30 -20.06
N THR A 597 8.16 -2.88 -19.82
CA THR A 597 7.97 -4.06 -18.99
C THR A 597 7.38 -5.21 -19.82
N TRP A 598 7.89 -6.41 -19.59
CA TRP A 598 7.34 -7.68 -20.05
C TRP A 598 7.06 -8.57 -18.86
N THR A 599 5.89 -9.22 -18.84
CA THR A 599 5.58 -10.27 -17.89
C THR A 599 4.94 -11.47 -18.58
N VAL A 600 5.27 -12.68 -18.11
CA VAL A 600 4.61 -13.91 -18.51
C VAL A 600 4.33 -14.72 -17.25
N THR A 601 3.08 -15.08 -17.04
CA THR A 601 2.60 -15.82 -15.86
C THR A 601 1.98 -17.14 -16.31
N PHE A 602 2.36 -18.21 -15.64
CA PHE A 602 1.64 -19.47 -15.66
C PHE A 602 0.84 -19.60 -14.37
N ALA A 603 -0.46 -19.82 -14.49
CA ALA A 603 -1.37 -20.05 -13.37
C ALA A 603 -2.02 -21.44 -13.48
N ALA A 604 -2.18 -22.09 -12.33
CA ALA A 604 -2.83 -23.40 -12.21
C ALA A 604 -3.90 -23.38 -11.12
N HIS A 605 -5.10 -23.83 -11.49
CA HIS A 605 -6.29 -23.94 -10.61
C HIS A 605 -6.95 -25.32 -10.85
N PRO A 606 -6.29 -26.45 -10.50
CA PRO A 606 -6.73 -27.77 -10.88
C PRO A 606 -8.13 -28.10 -10.30
N VAL A 607 -9.07 -28.50 -11.14
CA VAL A 607 -10.42 -28.92 -10.70
C VAL A 607 -10.34 -30.12 -9.76
N ALA A 608 -9.37 -31.00 -9.97
CA ALA A 608 -9.14 -32.15 -9.09
C ALA A 608 -8.71 -31.77 -7.67
N VAL A 609 -8.18 -30.53 -7.47
CA VAL A 609 -7.78 -29.96 -6.17
C VAL A 609 -8.33 -28.54 -6.08
N PRO A 610 -9.64 -28.37 -5.84
CA PRO A 610 -10.37 -27.10 -6.09
C PRO A 610 -9.88 -25.90 -5.27
N ASN A 611 -9.20 -26.13 -4.15
CA ASN A 611 -8.70 -25.07 -3.27
C ASN A 611 -7.20 -24.77 -3.47
N LEU A 612 -6.58 -25.35 -4.51
CA LEU A 612 -5.19 -25.07 -4.87
C LEU A 612 -5.14 -23.96 -5.92
N ARG A 613 -4.33 -22.93 -5.63
CA ARG A 613 -3.95 -21.90 -6.60
C ARG A 613 -2.43 -21.79 -6.60
N PHE A 614 -1.85 -21.83 -7.76
CA PHE A 614 -0.42 -21.67 -7.97
C PHE A 614 -0.19 -20.71 -9.13
N GLU A 615 0.71 -19.76 -8.94
CA GLU A 615 1.14 -18.85 -10.01
C GLU A 615 2.66 -18.71 -9.98
N ILE A 616 3.28 -18.69 -11.15
CA ILE A 616 4.68 -18.34 -11.36
C ILE A 616 4.78 -17.34 -12.51
N SER A 617 5.48 -16.23 -12.27
CA SER A 617 5.58 -15.11 -13.20
C SER A 617 7.03 -14.74 -13.46
N TYR A 618 7.45 -14.75 -14.71
CA TYR A 618 8.70 -14.10 -15.13
C TYR A 618 8.42 -12.66 -15.49
N PHE A 619 9.30 -11.74 -15.09
CA PHE A 619 9.21 -10.33 -15.44
C PHE A 619 10.57 -9.76 -15.86
N LYS A 620 10.52 -8.72 -16.73
CA LYS A 620 11.69 -7.93 -17.13
C LYS A 620 11.30 -6.48 -17.34
N VAL A 621 12.00 -5.57 -16.65
CA VAL A 621 11.83 -4.13 -16.74
C VAL A 621 13.11 -3.51 -17.26
N HIS A 622 13.01 -2.80 -18.38
CA HIS A 622 14.07 -1.95 -18.90
C HIS A 622 13.73 -0.50 -18.54
N TYR A 623 14.48 0.09 -17.62
CA TYR A 623 14.27 1.44 -17.11
C TYR A 623 15.43 2.34 -17.56
N ARG A 624 15.13 3.41 -18.25
CA ARG A 624 16.10 4.36 -18.83
C ARG A 624 15.77 5.79 -18.47
N ASP A 625 16.74 6.67 -18.65
CA ASP A 625 16.66 8.09 -18.32
C ASP A 625 16.30 8.30 -16.84
N ARG A 626 16.75 7.37 -16.01
CA ARG A 626 16.45 7.36 -14.58
C ARG A 626 17.09 8.54 -13.90
N VAL A 627 16.31 9.27 -13.08
CA VAL A 627 16.78 10.44 -12.33
C VAL A 627 17.41 9.98 -11.04
N LEU A 628 18.71 10.24 -10.87
CA LEU A 628 19.41 9.96 -9.63
C LEU A 628 20.57 10.94 -9.44
N GLN A 629 21.15 10.94 -8.24
CA GLN A 629 22.42 11.54 -7.94
C GLN A 629 23.52 10.52 -8.28
N PRO A 630 24.46 10.84 -9.18
CA PRO A 630 25.37 9.84 -9.77
C PRO A 630 26.37 9.24 -8.80
N VAL A 631 26.76 9.96 -7.74
CA VAL A 631 27.72 9.49 -6.74
C VAL A 631 26.97 8.82 -5.60
N THR A 632 26.73 7.52 -5.72
CA THR A 632 25.99 6.72 -4.73
C THR A 632 26.78 6.54 -3.42
N TYR A 633 28.08 6.29 -3.51
CA TYR A 633 28.96 6.10 -2.36
C TYR A 633 29.98 7.24 -2.27
N LEU A 634 29.65 8.30 -1.55
CA LEU A 634 30.54 9.46 -1.36
C LEU A 634 31.91 9.08 -0.85
N SER A 635 31.99 8.06 0.03
CA SER A 635 33.29 7.56 0.53
C SER A 635 34.20 6.95 -0.53
N GLN A 636 33.75 6.82 -1.77
CA GLN A 636 34.52 6.35 -2.91
C GLN A 636 34.65 7.40 -4.01
N ALA A 637 34.18 8.63 -3.80
CA ALA A 637 34.09 9.64 -4.85
C ALA A 637 35.43 9.90 -5.53
N LEU A 638 36.53 10.01 -4.77
CA LEU A 638 37.87 10.29 -5.28
C LEU A 638 38.64 9.04 -5.74
N SER A 639 38.31 7.86 -5.25
CA SER A 639 39.05 6.62 -5.48
C SER A 639 38.44 5.68 -6.51
N ASN A 640 37.11 5.81 -6.79
CA ASN A 640 36.41 4.95 -7.71
C ASN A 640 36.33 5.60 -9.10
N ALA A 641 37.01 5.03 -10.08
CA ALA A 641 36.99 5.48 -11.47
C ALA A 641 35.56 5.61 -12.06
N ALA A 642 34.58 4.90 -11.47
CA ALA A 642 33.19 5.00 -11.85
C ALA A 642 32.57 6.39 -11.62
N TYR A 643 33.15 7.22 -10.79
CA TYR A 643 32.70 8.58 -10.49
C TYR A 643 33.54 9.69 -11.13
N ALA A 644 34.52 9.33 -11.97
CA ALA A 644 35.47 10.29 -12.57
C ALA A 644 34.76 11.45 -13.30
N ASP A 645 33.65 11.19 -13.95
CA ASP A 645 32.84 12.22 -14.66
C ASP A 645 32.19 13.24 -13.72
N GLN A 646 32.12 12.93 -12.44
CA GLN A 646 31.46 13.75 -11.42
C GLN A 646 32.47 14.48 -10.53
N VAL A 647 33.78 14.26 -10.77
CA VAL A 647 34.87 14.81 -9.95
C VAL A 647 35.78 15.70 -10.79
N SER A 648 35.89 16.97 -10.39
CA SER A 648 36.85 17.91 -10.94
C SER A 648 38.02 18.01 -9.96
N PHE A 649 39.15 17.44 -10.31
CA PHE A 649 40.37 17.51 -9.48
C PHE A 649 41.08 18.84 -9.64
N ASP A 650 41.79 19.29 -8.59
CA ASP A 650 42.59 20.53 -8.53
C ASP A 650 41.81 21.77 -9.03
N PRO A 651 40.60 22.02 -8.51
CA PRO A 651 39.76 23.10 -9.01
C PRO A 651 40.35 24.47 -8.68
N SER A 652 40.30 25.37 -9.66
CA SER A 652 40.72 26.77 -9.43
C SER A 652 39.80 27.45 -8.40
N VAL A 653 40.30 28.54 -7.79
CA VAL A 653 39.44 29.35 -6.89
C VAL A 653 38.21 29.88 -7.61
N ALA A 654 38.29 30.16 -8.90
CA ALA A 654 37.14 30.59 -9.71
C ALA A 654 36.12 29.47 -9.87
N ASP A 655 36.54 28.21 -10.08
CA ASP A 655 35.63 27.05 -10.13
C ASP A 655 34.92 26.81 -8.79
N GLN A 656 35.66 26.95 -7.69
CA GLN A 656 35.10 26.86 -6.34
C GLN A 656 34.04 27.96 -6.08
N GLN A 657 34.35 29.21 -6.47
CA GLN A 657 33.39 30.31 -6.35
C GLN A 657 32.15 30.10 -7.20
N ALA A 658 32.29 29.56 -8.41
CA ALA A 658 31.14 29.18 -9.25
C ALA A 658 30.31 28.03 -8.64
N ALA A 659 30.99 27.08 -8.01
CA ALA A 659 30.33 25.99 -7.27
C ALA A 659 29.55 26.51 -6.05
N LEU A 660 30.07 27.50 -5.35
CA LEU A 660 29.45 28.12 -4.18
C LEU A 660 28.39 29.17 -4.53
N ALA A 661 28.36 29.68 -5.77
CA ALA A 661 27.41 30.70 -6.18
C ALA A 661 25.98 30.15 -6.05
N ASP A 662 25.07 30.89 -5.40
CA ASP A 662 23.67 30.56 -5.13
C ASP A 662 23.47 29.25 -4.35
N ALA A 663 24.52 28.72 -3.70
CA ALA A 663 24.44 27.47 -2.93
C ALA A 663 24.25 27.74 -1.43
N LEU A 664 23.46 26.87 -0.80
CA LEU A 664 23.44 26.76 0.66
C LEU A 664 24.74 26.11 1.12
N PHE A 665 25.63 26.92 1.67
CA PHE A 665 26.98 26.49 2.05
C PHE A 665 27.04 25.92 3.46
N TYR A 666 27.62 24.72 3.59
CA TYR A 666 27.84 24.01 4.84
C TYR A 666 29.31 23.64 4.98
N ASP A 667 29.94 24.11 6.03
CA ASP A 667 31.33 23.79 6.35
C ASP A 667 31.39 22.77 7.49
N TYR A 668 31.80 21.54 7.16
CA TYR A 668 32.07 20.46 8.11
C TYR A 668 33.54 20.17 8.27
N SER A 669 34.42 20.95 7.61
CA SER A 669 35.85 20.78 7.72
C SER A 669 36.35 21.14 9.14
N PRO A 670 37.28 20.38 9.71
CA PRO A 670 37.79 20.65 11.07
C PRO A 670 38.45 22.02 11.27
N ALA A 671 39.08 22.52 10.21
CA ALA A 671 39.86 23.78 10.22
C ALA A 671 39.11 24.98 9.62
N GLY A 672 37.91 24.78 9.09
CA GLY A 672 37.19 25.78 8.28
C GLY A 672 37.57 25.67 6.79
N TYR A 673 36.70 26.25 5.92
CA TYR A 673 36.93 26.26 4.48
C TYR A 673 38.18 27.02 4.10
N ASP A 674 39.11 26.31 3.44
CA ASP A 674 40.32 26.89 2.85
C ASP A 674 40.35 26.57 1.36
N PRO A 675 40.20 27.59 0.47
CA PRO A 675 40.24 27.36 -0.98
C PRO A 675 41.54 26.70 -1.48
N ALA A 676 42.65 26.89 -0.77
CA ALA A 676 43.94 26.29 -1.14
C ALA A 676 44.03 24.80 -0.75
N ALA A 677 43.19 24.35 0.18
CA ALA A 677 43.12 22.94 0.61
C ALA A 677 42.12 22.10 -0.20
N VAL A 678 41.30 22.71 -1.07
CA VAL A 678 40.30 21.98 -1.86
C VAL A 678 41.00 21.24 -3.00
N VAL A 679 41.02 19.91 -2.91
CA VAL A 679 41.65 19.00 -3.90
C VAL A 679 40.68 18.55 -4.99
N ALA A 680 39.35 18.62 -4.73
CA ALA A 680 38.33 18.25 -5.72
C ALA A 680 37.00 18.94 -5.48
N ILE A 681 36.26 19.15 -6.57
CA ILE A 681 34.79 19.41 -6.55
C ILE A 681 34.07 18.13 -6.98
N VAL A 682 33.16 17.65 -6.16
CA VAL A 682 32.27 16.51 -6.47
C VAL A 682 30.88 17.03 -6.82
N THR A 683 30.47 16.88 -8.07
CA THR A 683 29.11 17.29 -8.54
C THR A 683 28.13 16.15 -8.45
N ASN A 684 27.16 16.26 -7.55
CA ASN A 684 26.18 15.21 -7.26
C ASN A 684 24.73 15.72 -7.38
N ASN A 685 24.42 16.48 -8.43
CA ASN A 685 23.08 16.97 -8.76
C ASN A 685 22.21 15.88 -9.38
N TYR A 686 20.87 16.01 -9.31
CA TYR A 686 19.96 15.11 -10.01
C TYR A 686 20.13 15.19 -11.53
N GLN A 687 20.21 14.03 -12.20
CA GLN A 687 20.46 13.90 -13.64
C GLN A 687 19.70 12.72 -14.24
N ASN A 688 19.26 12.82 -15.51
CA ASN A 688 18.68 11.73 -16.30
C ASN A 688 19.78 10.88 -16.97
N ILE A 689 20.55 10.15 -16.22
CA ILE A 689 21.74 9.47 -16.75
C ILE A 689 21.70 7.96 -16.58
N ALA A 690 20.88 7.45 -15.66
CA ALA A 690 20.94 6.04 -15.33
C ALA A 690 20.06 5.17 -16.22
N ARG A 691 20.57 3.96 -16.48
CA ARG A 691 19.82 2.85 -17.07
C ARG A 691 19.81 1.70 -16.07
N GLN A 692 18.65 1.12 -15.84
CA GLN A 692 18.49 -0.04 -14.97
C GLN A 692 17.72 -1.15 -15.67
N VAL A 693 18.20 -2.36 -15.52
CA VAL A 693 17.47 -3.57 -15.94
C VAL A 693 17.16 -4.36 -14.68
N VAL A 694 15.89 -4.63 -14.48
CA VAL A 694 15.41 -5.48 -13.39
C VAL A 694 14.66 -6.65 -14.00
N GLN A 695 15.04 -7.88 -13.62
CA GLN A 695 14.36 -9.09 -14.08
C GLN A 695 14.29 -10.11 -12.96
N GLY A 696 13.37 -11.06 -13.07
CA GLY A 696 13.24 -12.06 -12.03
C GLY A 696 12.03 -12.96 -12.20
N VAL A 697 11.78 -13.74 -11.14
CA VAL A 697 10.67 -14.67 -11.05
C VAL A 697 9.95 -14.46 -9.73
N ASP A 698 8.64 -14.26 -9.81
CA ASP A 698 7.72 -14.23 -8.67
C ASP A 698 6.92 -15.52 -8.64
N GLY A 699 6.78 -16.15 -7.48
CA GLY A 699 5.96 -17.34 -7.28
C GLY A 699 4.99 -17.16 -6.13
N SER A 700 3.79 -17.71 -6.27
CA SER A 700 2.80 -17.77 -5.20
C SER A 700 2.05 -19.09 -5.20
N LEU A 701 1.71 -19.57 -3.99
CA LEU A 701 0.92 -20.76 -3.77
C LEU A 701 -0.08 -20.49 -2.64
N ARG A 702 -1.33 -20.89 -2.85
CA ARG A 702 -2.37 -20.92 -1.84
C ARG A 702 -3.09 -22.27 -1.92
N TYR A 703 -3.16 -22.98 -0.80
CA TYR A 703 -3.89 -24.23 -0.70
C TYR A 703 -4.68 -24.28 0.61
N GLN A 704 -5.96 -24.60 0.51
CA GLN A 704 -6.83 -24.76 1.66
C GLN A 704 -7.28 -26.24 1.75
N ALA A 705 -7.00 -26.86 2.90
CA ALA A 705 -7.43 -28.21 3.20
C ALA A 705 -8.47 -28.19 4.33
N ASP A 706 -9.60 -28.85 4.12
CA ASP A 706 -10.57 -29.14 5.15
C ASP A 706 -10.18 -30.48 5.82
N VAL A 707 -9.92 -30.45 7.11
CA VAL A 707 -9.50 -31.63 7.89
C VAL A 707 -10.62 -32.15 8.80
N GLY A 708 -11.86 -31.96 8.38
CA GLY A 708 -13.07 -32.42 9.05
C GLY A 708 -13.22 -31.82 10.45
N ALA A 709 -13.45 -32.63 11.46
CA ALA A 709 -13.60 -32.15 12.85
C ALA A 709 -12.38 -31.42 13.41
N ALA A 710 -11.20 -31.57 12.80
CA ALA A 710 -10.00 -30.84 13.18
C ALA A 710 -9.94 -29.42 12.57
N GLY A 711 -10.96 -29.00 11.81
CA GLY A 711 -11.07 -27.66 11.26
C GLY A 711 -10.46 -27.49 9.87
N ARG A 712 -9.82 -26.38 9.60
CA ARG A 712 -9.31 -25.99 8.30
C ARG A 712 -7.84 -25.57 8.39
N LEU A 713 -7.05 -26.00 7.40
CA LEU A 713 -5.67 -25.58 7.22
C LEU A 713 -5.55 -24.74 5.95
N LEU A 714 -4.91 -23.58 6.05
CA LEU A 714 -4.59 -22.71 4.94
C LEU A 714 -3.06 -22.57 4.81
N PHE A 715 -2.53 -23.07 3.71
CA PHE A 715 -1.13 -22.95 3.34
C PHE A 715 -0.95 -21.81 2.35
N LYS A 716 0.03 -20.92 2.61
CA LYS A 716 0.42 -19.85 1.73
C LYS A 716 1.93 -19.82 1.58
N ALA A 717 2.40 -19.62 0.36
CA ALA A 717 3.80 -19.35 0.09
C ALA A 717 3.91 -18.29 -1.00
N SER A 718 4.85 -17.39 -0.86
CA SER A 718 5.22 -16.43 -1.89
C SER A 718 6.72 -16.19 -1.85
N ALA A 719 7.32 -16.05 -3.04
CA ALA A 719 8.74 -15.78 -3.18
C ALA A 719 8.98 -14.86 -4.37
N SER A 720 10.04 -14.06 -4.28
CA SER A 720 10.53 -13.21 -5.37
C SER A 720 12.03 -13.39 -5.49
N TYR A 721 12.48 -13.86 -6.66
CA TYR A 721 13.87 -13.85 -7.07
C TYR A 721 14.09 -12.68 -8.01
N LEU A 722 15.09 -11.83 -7.73
CA LEU A 722 15.32 -10.58 -8.42
C LEU A 722 16.78 -10.39 -8.77
N GLU A 723 17.04 -10.02 -10.01
CA GLU A 723 18.29 -9.48 -10.50
C GLU A 723 18.09 -8.02 -10.91
N SER A 724 19.00 -7.17 -10.51
CA SER A 724 19.00 -5.76 -10.88
C SER A 724 20.40 -5.30 -11.20
N ARG A 725 20.57 -4.65 -12.35
CA ARG A 725 21.82 -4.03 -12.79
C ARG A 725 21.54 -2.60 -13.20
N GLN A 726 22.46 -1.70 -12.80
CA GLN A 726 22.35 -0.28 -13.10
C GLN A 726 23.66 0.23 -13.74
N GLN A 727 23.51 1.07 -14.73
CA GLN A 727 24.56 1.91 -15.29
C GLN A 727 24.25 3.35 -14.86
N SER A 728 25.05 3.93 -13.97
CA SER A 728 24.80 5.25 -13.38
C SER A 728 25.31 6.42 -14.22
N SER A 729 26.17 6.17 -15.20
CA SER A 729 26.66 7.12 -16.20
C SER A 729 26.91 6.39 -17.53
N PRO A 730 26.79 7.04 -18.69
CA PRO A 730 27.09 6.43 -19.99
C PRO A 730 28.52 5.87 -20.11
N LEU A 731 29.47 6.42 -19.37
CA LEU A 731 30.87 6.01 -19.39
C LEU A 731 31.19 4.87 -18.40
N GLN A 732 30.24 4.51 -17.52
CA GLN A 732 30.41 3.47 -16.52
C GLN A 732 29.91 2.11 -17.01
N PRO A 733 30.55 0.99 -16.59
CA PRO A 733 29.99 -0.33 -16.82
C PRO A 733 28.73 -0.52 -15.96
N SER A 734 27.83 -1.38 -16.44
CA SER A 734 26.65 -1.78 -15.67
C SER A 734 27.06 -2.62 -14.46
N ALA A 735 26.72 -2.14 -13.25
CA ALA A 735 26.97 -2.81 -11.97
C ALA A 735 25.72 -3.51 -11.43
N ALA A 736 25.91 -4.62 -10.68
CA ALA A 736 24.80 -5.27 -9.97
C ALA A 736 24.34 -4.36 -8.81
N LEU A 737 23.04 -4.22 -8.64
CA LEU A 737 22.41 -3.61 -7.45
C LEU A 737 21.86 -4.71 -6.53
N ALA A 738 20.98 -5.57 -7.04
CA ALA A 738 20.46 -6.66 -6.24
C ALA A 738 21.59 -7.57 -5.73
N GLY A 739 21.44 -8.04 -4.49
CA GLY A 739 22.45 -8.84 -3.81
C GLY A 739 23.59 -8.01 -3.18
N ASN A 740 23.56 -6.67 -3.26
CA ASN A 740 24.46 -5.79 -2.52
C ASN A 740 23.75 -5.12 -1.34
N ILE A 741 24.47 -4.70 -0.32
CA ILE A 741 23.90 -4.02 0.86
C ILE A 741 23.13 -2.77 0.43
N PHE A 742 22.10 -2.44 1.18
CA PHE A 742 21.19 -1.32 0.95
C PHE A 742 20.37 -1.41 -0.35
N ASN A 743 20.40 -2.57 -1.00
CA ASN A 743 19.62 -2.91 -2.19
C ASN A 743 18.81 -4.18 -1.93
N PRO A 744 17.83 -4.54 -2.80
CA PRO A 744 17.11 -5.79 -2.66
C PRO A 744 18.05 -7.01 -2.65
N PRO A 745 17.87 -7.99 -1.76
CA PRO A 745 18.53 -9.27 -1.90
C PRO A 745 18.01 -10.01 -3.13
N HIS A 746 18.77 -10.98 -3.66
CA HIS A 746 18.30 -11.74 -4.82
C HIS A 746 17.03 -12.55 -4.53
N LEU A 747 16.87 -13.09 -3.33
CA LEU A 747 15.74 -13.92 -2.95
C LEU A 747 15.09 -13.40 -1.67
N ARG A 748 13.78 -13.21 -1.75
CA ARG A 748 12.89 -13.01 -0.60
C ARG A 748 11.76 -14.02 -0.66
N GLY A 749 11.37 -14.54 0.49
CA GLY A 749 10.30 -15.51 0.56
C GLY A 749 9.49 -15.37 1.85
N ARG A 750 8.23 -15.72 1.76
CA ARG A 750 7.33 -15.87 2.89
C ARG A 750 6.52 -17.14 2.73
N PHE A 751 6.37 -17.90 3.81
CA PHE A 751 5.46 -19.03 3.86
C PHE A 751 4.65 -18.95 5.14
N GLY A 752 3.45 -19.48 5.14
CA GLY A 752 2.56 -19.49 6.28
C GLY A 752 1.64 -20.69 6.29
N VAL A 753 1.34 -21.16 7.49
CA VAL A 753 0.29 -22.16 7.76
C VAL A 753 -0.63 -21.56 8.80
N THR A 754 -1.92 -21.47 8.46
CA THR A 754 -2.97 -21.03 9.38
C THR A 754 -3.91 -22.20 9.64
N TRP A 755 -4.11 -22.54 10.90
CA TRP A 755 -5.09 -23.52 11.36
C TRP A 755 -6.26 -22.80 12.02
N GLU A 756 -7.46 -23.12 11.58
CA GLU A 756 -8.71 -22.56 12.10
C GLU A 756 -9.61 -23.69 12.55
N ASN A 757 -10.04 -23.66 13.82
CA ASN A 757 -11.00 -24.61 14.37
C ASN A 757 -11.96 -23.91 15.34
N GLY A 758 -13.19 -23.70 14.88
CA GLY A 758 -14.21 -22.96 15.63
C GLY A 758 -13.70 -21.58 16.03
N PRO A 759 -13.65 -21.25 17.33
CA PRO A 759 -13.22 -19.93 17.82
C PRO A 759 -11.69 -19.74 17.82
N PHE A 760 -10.92 -20.78 17.56
CA PHE A 760 -9.46 -20.77 17.69
C PHE A 760 -8.77 -20.67 16.33
N THR A 761 -7.81 -19.75 16.23
CA THR A 761 -6.92 -19.61 15.08
C THR A 761 -5.48 -19.65 15.54
N ALA A 762 -4.66 -20.47 14.89
CA ALA A 762 -3.22 -20.50 15.07
C ALA A 762 -2.51 -20.33 13.73
N ALA A 763 -1.57 -19.42 13.65
CA ALA A 763 -0.79 -19.18 12.43
C ALA A 763 0.71 -19.20 12.73
N LEU A 764 1.46 -19.85 11.86
CA LEU A 764 2.92 -19.83 11.80
C LEU A 764 3.33 -19.22 10.48
N ASN A 765 4.12 -18.15 10.50
CA ASN A 765 4.66 -17.51 9.31
C ASN A 765 6.19 -17.53 9.36
N GLY A 766 6.85 -17.89 8.27
CA GLY A 766 8.29 -17.80 8.09
C GLY A 766 8.62 -16.76 7.04
N ASN A 767 9.58 -15.88 7.34
CA ASN A 767 10.07 -14.87 6.42
C ASN A 767 11.56 -15.12 6.14
N TYR A 768 11.95 -15.16 4.87
CA TYR A 768 13.32 -15.36 4.42
C TYR A 768 13.81 -14.14 3.65
N ILE A 769 14.97 -13.63 4.02
CA ILE A 769 15.71 -12.57 3.34
C ILE A 769 17.06 -13.14 2.97
N GLY A 770 17.39 -13.19 1.68
CA GLY A 770 18.62 -13.75 1.14
C GLY A 770 19.86 -12.95 1.53
N PRO A 771 21.08 -13.52 1.36
CA PRO A 771 22.32 -12.87 1.66
C PRO A 771 22.60 -11.71 0.69
N VAL A 772 23.35 -10.71 1.17
CA VAL A 772 23.86 -9.60 0.37
C VAL A 772 25.38 -9.47 0.53
N LYS A 773 26.01 -8.65 -0.30
CA LYS A 773 27.46 -8.36 -0.22
C LYS A 773 27.68 -6.91 0.16
N ASP A 774 28.56 -6.66 1.12
CA ASP A 774 29.09 -5.32 1.36
C ASP A 774 30.25 -5.06 0.39
N ILE A 775 29.98 -4.21 -0.58
CA ILE A 775 30.95 -3.84 -1.63
C ILE A 775 31.68 -2.52 -1.34
N ARG A 776 31.49 -1.94 -0.14
CA ARG A 776 32.17 -0.70 0.29
C ARG A 776 33.60 -0.94 0.67
N THR A 777 33.97 -2.18 0.96
CA THR A 777 35.33 -2.61 1.31
C THR A 777 35.94 -3.51 0.23
N ALA A 778 37.24 -3.56 0.16
CA ALA A 778 37.97 -4.50 -0.69
C ALA A 778 38.87 -5.39 0.19
N PRO A 779 38.70 -6.72 0.17
CA PRO A 779 37.67 -7.49 -0.57
C PRO A 779 36.24 -7.27 -0.03
N SER A 780 35.24 -7.49 -0.89
CA SER A 780 33.85 -7.40 -0.48
C SER A 780 33.51 -8.46 0.58
N VAL A 781 32.68 -8.10 1.55
CA VAL A 781 32.28 -8.98 2.67
C VAL A 781 30.87 -9.50 2.44
N ARG A 782 30.64 -10.79 2.71
CA ARG A 782 29.31 -11.39 2.67
C ARG A 782 28.54 -11.08 3.95
N VAL A 783 27.31 -10.59 3.82
CA VAL A 783 26.31 -10.44 4.88
C VAL A 783 25.32 -11.60 4.74
N GLY A 784 25.11 -12.38 5.78
CA GLY A 784 24.33 -13.61 5.75
C GLY A 784 22.83 -13.38 5.52
N SER A 785 22.14 -14.47 5.25
CA SER A 785 20.67 -14.47 5.14
C SER A 785 20.01 -14.38 6.51
N MET A 786 18.79 -13.86 6.55
CA MET A 786 17.99 -13.80 7.78
C MET A 786 16.67 -14.55 7.60
N THR A 787 16.40 -15.51 8.50
CA THR A 787 15.11 -16.20 8.57
C THR A 787 14.46 -15.91 9.92
N THR A 788 13.20 -15.48 9.89
CA THR A 788 12.40 -15.22 11.08
C THR A 788 11.11 -16.03 11.04
N PHE A 789 10.61 -16.42 12.22
CA PHE A 789 9.35 -17.11 12.39
C PHE A 789 8.45 -16.31 13.30
N ASP A 790 7.20 -16.12 12.88
CA ASP A 790 6.18 -15.41 13.63
C ASP A 790 5.05 -16.37 13.97
N ILE A 791 4.61 -16.39 15.24
CA ILE A 791 3.54 -17.25 15.75
C ILE A 791 2.40 -16.33 16.20
N ASN A 792 1.20 -16.54 15.67
CA ASN A 792 0.00 -15.83 16.10
C ASN A 792 -1.05 -16.83 16.58
N LEU A 793 -1.54 -16.63 17.80
CA LEU A 793 -2.62 -17.40 18.42
C LEU A 793 -3.77 -16.45 18.70
N ARG A 794 -4.98 -16.78 18.26
CA ARG A 794 -6.17 -15.97 18.48
C ARG A 794 -7.34 -16.85 18.91
N TYR A 795 -8.10 -16.34 19.87
CA TYR A 795 -9.37 -16.88 20.29
C TYR A 795 -10.46 -15.82 20.14
N GLU A 796 -11.54 -16.15 19.48
CA GLU A 796 -12.69 -15.26 19.23
C GLU A 796 -13.97 -15.92 19.72
N TRP A 797 -14.70 -15.27 20.65
CA TRP A 797 -15.95 -15.77 21.17
C TRP A 797 -17.06 -15.60 20.14
N GLY A 798 -17.70 -16.72 19.80
CA GLY A 798 -18.85 -16.76 18.91
C GLY A 798 -20.15 -16.28 19.55
N PRO A 799 -21.28 -16.25 18.79
CA PRO A 799 -22.57 -15.68 19.19
C PRO A 799 -23.27 -16.45 20.32
N GLY A 800 -22.79 -17.61 20.75
CA GLY A 800 -23.36 -18.38 21.86
C GLY A 800 -23.17 -17.80 23.25
N ASN A 801 -22.41 -16.71 23.40
CA ASN A 801 -22.21 -15.99 24.66
C ASN A 801 -22.53 -14.52 24.46
N GLU A 802 -23.71 -14.06 24.92
CA GLU A 802 -24.20 -12.68 24.71
C GLU A 802 -23.19 -11.59 25.15
N THR A 803 -22.47 -11.82 26.26
CA THR A 803 -21.53 -10.83 26.82
C THR A 803 -20.21 -10.81 26.07
N LEU A 804 -19.68 -11.97 25.66
CA LEU A 804 -18.36 -12.13 25.07
C LEU A 804 -18.37 -12.26 23.55
N SER A 805 -19.56 -12.44 22.94
CA SER A 805 -19.69 -12.51 21.47
C SER A 805 -18.96 -11.37 20.78
N GLY A 806 -18.13 -11.69 19.78
CA GLY A 806 -17.31 -10.73 19.04
C GLY A 806 -16.09 -10.21 19.82
N LEU A 807 -15.84 -10.67 21.06
CA LEU A 807 -14.56 -10.43 21.74
C LEU A 807 -13.50 -11.35 21.15
N SER A 808 -12.32 -10.83 20.85
CA SER A 808 -11.15 -11.62 20.44
C SER A 808 -9.92 -11.24 21.25
N ILE A 809 -9.11 -12.23 21.58
CA ILE A 809 -7.82 -12.06 22.23
C ILE A 809 -6.76 -12.73 21.37
N GLY A 810 -5.67 -12.01 21.09
CA GLY A 810 -4.55 -12.49 20.28
C GLY A 810 -3.22 -12.39 21.04
N LEU A 811 -2.37 -13.38 20.84
CA LEU A 811 -0.97 -13.42 21.28
C LEU A 811 -0.09 -13.58 20.05
N LEU A 812 0.79 -12.63 19.81
CA LEU A 812 1.74 -12.66 18.70
C LEU A 812 3.18 -12.70 19.23
N VAL A 813 3.96 -13.63 18.71
CA VAL A 813 5.41 -13.70 18.91
C VAL A 813 6.08 -13.48 17.57
N GLN A 814 6.57 -12.29 17.31
CA GLN A 814 7.35 -12.00 16.10
C GLN A 814 8.80 -12.36 16.31
N ASN A 815 9.45 -12.89 15.25
CA ASN A 815 10.82 -13.36 15.30
C ASN A 815 11.08 -14.26 16.53
N ALA A 816 10.31 -15.35 16.63
CA ALA A 816 10.29 -16.24 17.80
C ALA A 816 11.67 -16.78 18.18
N LEU A 817 12.57 -16.97 17.21
CA LEU A 817 13.94 -17.44 17.44
C LEU A 817 14.91 -16.32 17.83
N ASN A 818 14.46 -15.06 17.89
CA ASN A 818 15.29 -13.89 18.17
C ASN A 818 16.48 -13.75 17.21
N THR A 819 16.29 -14.07 15.94
CA THR A 819 17.32 -13.94 14.90
C THR A 819 17.75 -12.48 14.78
N ARG A 820 19.05 -12.25 14.69
CA ARG A 820 19.67 -10.90 14.61
C ARG A 820 20.25 -10.68 13.23
N PRO A 821 20.34 -9.42 12.77
CA PRO A 821 21.04 -9.09 11.54
C PRO A 821 22.55 -9.34 11.69
N ASP A 822 23.20 -9.75 10.61
CA ASP A 822 24.66 -9.75 10.54
C ASP A 822 25.18 -8.32 10.51
N LEU A 823 26.38 -8.12 11.06
CA LEU A 823 27.02 -6.81 11.14
C LEU A 823 27.77 -6.48 9.84
N ILE A 824 27.80 -5.20 9.54
CA ILE A 824 28.58 -4.60 8.46
C ILE A 824 29.58 -3.59 9.03
N ASP A 825 30.63 -3.31 8.31
CA ASP A 825 31.55 -2.26 8.68
C ASP A 825 30.86 -0.90 8.66
N SER A 826 30.89 -0.19 9.79
CA SER A 826 30.28 1.11 9.99
C SER A 826 31.17 1.95 10.89
N PRO A 827 32.20 2.58 10.32
CA PRO A 827 33.21 3.29 11.09
C PRO A 827 32.64 4.51 11.82
N ARG A 828 31.52 5.05 11.39
CA ARG A 828 30.88 6.22 12.00
C ARG A 828 29.82 5.79 13.01
N LEU A 829 29.89 6.29 14.23
CA LEU A 829 28.99 5.92 15.33
C LEU A 829 27.51 6.31 15.10
N TYR A 830 27.25 7.22 14.18
CA TYR A 830 25.87 7.58 13.79
C TYR A 830 25.28 6.65 12.72
N GLN A 831 26.02 5.69 12.21
CA GLN A 831 25.53 4.68 11.25
C GLN A 831 25.08 3.42 11.98
N ALA A 832 24.03 2.77 11.49
CA ALA A 832 23.65 1.45 11.95
C ALA A 832 24.71 0.41 11.47
N PRO A 833 25.22 -0.48 12.35
CA PRO A 833 26.21 -1.49 11.96
C PRO A 833 25.58 -2.72 11.33
N TYR A 834 24.49 -2.57 10.61
CA TYR A 834 23.78 -3.60 9.86
C TYR A 834 23.00 -2.94 8.70
N ASP A 835 22.61 -3.76 7.72
CA ASP A 835 21.79 -3.27 6.59
C ASP A 835 20.34 -3.02 7.06
N SER A 836 20.06 -1.79 7.46
CA SER A 836 18.77 -1.37 7.99
C SER A 836 17.66 -1.27 6.93
N THR A 837 17.97 -1.40 5.64
CA THR A 837 16.98 -1.45 4.58
C THR A 837 16.34 -2.83 4.45
N ASN A 838 17.10 -3.88 4.76
CA ASN A 838 16.68 -5.26 4.66
C ASN A 838 16.29 -5.87 6.03
N TYR A 839 16.93 -5.45 7.12
CA TYR A 839 16.79 -6.11 8.41
C TYR A 839 16.19 -5.20 9.49
N SER A 840 15.41 -5.81 10.40
CA SER A 840 14.79 -5.12 11.54
C SER A 840 15.66 -5.24 12.79
N PRO A 841 15.83 -4.16 13.58
CA PRO A 841 16.59 -4.19 14.83
C PRO A 841 15.79 -4.68 16.03
N PHE A 842 14.51 -5.01 15.88
CA PHE A 842 13.64 -5.28 17.02
C PHE A 842 13.97 -6.60 17.76
N GLY A 843 14.58 -7.59 17.08
CA GLY A 843 14.72 -8.94 17.64
C GLY A 843 13.34 -9.57 17.86
N ARG A 844 13.20 -10.40 18.92
CA ARG A 844 11.91 -11.02 19.27
C ARG A 844 11.00 -9.99 19.94
N VAL A 845 9.76 -9.89 19.42
CA VAL A 845 8.70 -9.03 19.96
C VAL A 845 7.53 -9.88 20.44
N LEU A 846 7.06 -9.60 21.64
CA LEU A 846 5.82 -10.15 22.18
C LEU A 846 4.73 -9.10 22.10
N ALA A 847 3.56 -9.48 21.59
CA ALA A 847 2.41 -8.61 21.51
C ALA A 847 1.14 -9.31 21.99
N VAL A 848 0.31 -8.56 22.71
CA VAL A 848 -1.04 -8.96 23.09
C VAL A 848 -2.02 -7.99 22.47
N SER A 849 -3.08 -8.52 21.88
CA SER A 849 -4.17 -7.74 21.28
C SER A 849 -5.51 -8.17 21.85
N VAL A 850 -6.41 -7.23 22.01
CA VAL A 850 -7.80 -7.45 22.39
C VAL A 850 -8.66 -6.61 21.43
N ALA A 851 -9.69 -7.22 20.87
CA ALA A 851 -10.68 -6.50 20.08
C ALA A 851 -12.09 -6.99 20.42
N LYS A 852 -13.05 -6.08 20.33
CA LYS A 852 -14.47 -6.36 20.52
C LYS A 852 -15.26 -5.72 19.40
N LYS A 853 -16.15 -6.50 18.80
CA LYS A 853 -17.16 -6.03 17.82
C LYS A 853 -18.56 -6.24 18.42
N TRP A 854 -19.44 -5.24 18.26
CA TRP A 854 -20.85 -5.26 18.64
C TRP A 854 -21.72 -5.21 17.41
#